data_00f0231be57031c5582fee282716782d
#
_entry.id   00f0231be57031c5582fee282716782d
#
_cell.length_a   1.000
_cell.length_b   1.000
_cell.length_c   1.000
_cell.angle_alpha   90.00
_cell.angle_beta   90.00
_cell.angle_gamma   90.00
#
_symmetry.space_group_name_H-M   'P 1'
#
loop_
_entity.id
_entity.type
_entity.pdbx_description
1 polymer ?
#
loop_
_entity_poly.entity_id
_entity_poly.type
_entity_poly.pdbx_seq_one_letter_code
_entity_poly.pdbx_strand_id
1 'polypeptide(L)'
;MTSQSRAVLGIALTPVLALAAATPAAAHSTAAATDTTATAAGTTQVTVGTRAPGPWGTRTLHAPSPDPTSASGGLNALVSAGDGALVSLTGDGLSRSTRIRPAGSTHWLAPQTWTDAGGYNTQLVSLGDGSVRLVWRAKRADDHDNYWLKVATLAPGATAFSGPEYVAAVPEKGYQHLAAAPDGRLVAVWTVSGVVKVAEKSGPQAAWTAPADLNEQPASGSRDISDMDLAVAKDGTALLVWQWQASDAVVALQKAPGATAWTAVEGFPVPGKDLARPKVFASPQGGFDVFYDDLAQLMHTHRSAGATQWSTPRSAADLGSTFGMTAPVHLPNGDLFVAGAPGYSTGPWYAVRSAATGAWLPYTQPFSTHKKVRAVAAAATSGGTVTVTWREGYSGQEYTMAAVFKGGTWSAARRLSATSTQSTGAPQVAADALGRPVVAWDEYKPTETNGIALDGVYQATTTSRALPEWRDYTDDGKADLFGRDSSGLKVYAGDATKLSAGQRASSWPTGTQVLPFGDLDGDGCDDVFVRFPKGEADVYPTVCGGLPDQQSFHVKVSSDWSGYDAVVSPGDLTGDGRADLLTRSASTGKLYVYANNGAGGFKARTLAGSGFGGYKKLIAAGDLNGDGRNDLLALDASNELWRFSGTGTGTFKPRSLVFKDWGTSYKDVVGGLDLSGDGRADLVSLDKDGRAWLNRGNGQGGFGSRSQVGRSTNWSGIRIS
;
A
#
# COMPACT_ATOMS: atom_id res chain seq x y z
N MET A 1 -16.52 -52.44 -52.74
CA MET A 1 -16.12 -53.90 -52.59
C MET A 1 -15.31 -53.93 -51.29
N THR A 2 -15.92 -54.45 -50.27
CA THR A 2 -15.46 -55.51 -49.36
C THR A 2 -14.22 -55.14 -48.53
N SER A 3 -14.16 -55.22 -47.25
CA SER A 3 -14.95 -55.76 -46.14
C SER A 3 -14.02 -55.83 -44.94
N GLN A 4 -14.54 -55.43 -43.80
CA GLN A 4 -14.48 -56.10 -42.47
C GLN A 4 -13.14 -56.74 -42.05
N SER A 5 -12.64 -56.56 -40.82
CA SER A 5 -13.29 -57.09 -39.61
C SER A 5 -12.58 -56.61 -38.33
N ARG A 6 -13.36 -56.60 -37.33
CA ARG A 6 -13.15 -56.51 -35.86
C ARG A 6 -12.08 -57.47 -35.31
N ALA A 7 -11.43 -57.02 -34.23
CA ALA A 7 -11.29 -57.85 -33.03
C ALA A 7 -11.05 -56.96 -31.78
N VAL A 8 -11.74 -57.33 -30.74
CA VAL A 8 -11.83 -56.80 -29.38
C VAL A 8 -10.93 -57.64 -28.46
N LEU A 9 -10.57 -57.11 -27.34
CA LEU A 9 -10.03 -57.67 -26.06
C LEU A 9 -8.62 -57.12 -25.79
N GLY A 10 -8.26 -56.66 -24.61
CA GLY A 10 -8.83 -56.63 -23.28
C GLY A 10 -7.73 -56.21 -22.31
N ILE A 11 -8.09 -55.44 -21.39
CA ILE A 11 -7.58 -55.24 -20.00
C ILE A 11 -6.11 -55.53 -19.66
N ALA A 12 -5.37 -54.53 -19.17
CA ALA A 12 -4.59 -54.60 -17.93
C ALA A 12 -4.20 -53.20 -17.44
N LEU A 13 -4.65 -52.85 -16.28
CA LEU A 13 -4.21 -51.74 -15.45
C LEU A 13 -2.83 -52.02 -14.84
N THR A 14 -1.91 -51.08 -14.95
CA THR A 14 -0.86 -50.89 -13.94
C THR A 14 -0.51 -49.41 -13.83
N PRO A 15 -0.33 -48.87 -12.64
CA PRO A 15 -0.13 -47.44 -12.44
C PRO A 15 1.34 -47.06 -12.64
N VAL A 16 1.58 -46.07 -13.48
CA VAL A 16 2.89 -45.43 -13.57
C VAL A 16 2.91 -44.29 -12.55
N LEU A 17 3.81 -44.44 -11.61
CA LEU A 17 4.20 -43.44 -10.59
C LEU A 17 4.74 -42.21 -11.29
N ALA A 18 4.05 -41.08 -11.15
CA ALA A 18 4.59 -39.78 -11.53
C ALA A 18 5.48 -39.26 -10.39
N LEU A 19 6.76 -39.19 -10.67
CA LEU A 19 7.76 -38.59 -9.79
C LEU A 19 7.61 -37.08 -9.84
N ALA A 20 6.99 -36.50 -8.81
CA ALA A 20 6.98 -35.05 -8.62
C ALA A 20 8.34 -34.62 -8.09
N ALA A 21 9.02 -33.76 -8.83
CA ALA A 21 10.24 -33.11 -8.37
C ALA A 21 9.89 -32.13 -7.25
N ALA A 22 10.40 -32.41 -6.06
CA ALA A 22 10.29 -31.55 -4.90
C ALA A 22 11.26 -30.37 -5.03
N THR A 23 10.76 -29.16 -4.92
CA THR A 23 11.55 -27.97 -4.65
C THR A 23 12.00 -28.00 -3.18
N PRO A 24 13.24 -27.56 -2.85
CA PRO A 24 13.67 -27.52 -1.47
C PRO A 24 12.98 -26.41 -0.71
N ALA A 25 12.24 -26.79 0.33
CA ALA A 25 11.69 -25.86 1.30
C ALA A 25 12.83 -25.33 2.21
N ALA A 26 12.92 -24.03 2.32
CA ALA A 26 13.76 -23.38 3.31
C ALA A 26 13.24 -23.68 4.72
N ALA A 27 14.14 -24.20 5.56
CA ALA A 27 13.84 -24.51 6.95
C ALA A 27 13.64 -23.22 7.75
N HIS A 28 12.45 -23.00 8.28
CA HIS A 28 12.18 -22.01 9.31
C HIS A 28 12.20 -22.72 10.66
N SER A 29 13.06 -22.26 11.56
CA SER A 29 13.03 -22.67 12.96
C SER A 29 11.79 -22.06 13.62
N THR A 30 10.83 -22.88 13.95
CA THR A 30 9.67 -22.52 14.77
C THR A 30 9.99 -22.73 16.23
N ALA A 31 9.90 -21.68 17.03
CA ALA A 31 9.72 -21.83 18.47
C ALA A 31 8.30 -22.31 18.71
N ALA A 32 8.18 -23.47 19.34
CA ALA A 32 6.93 -24.13 19.63
C ALA A 32 6.19 -23.41 20.76
N ALA A 33 4.95 -23.04 20.49
CA ALA A 33 3.94 -22.94 21.52
C ALA A 33 3.03 -24.16 21.42
N THR A 34 3.02 -24.97 22.44
CA THR A 34 2.14 -26.13 22.59
C THR A 34 0.71 -25.64 22.79
N ASP A 35 -0.20 -26.06 21.94
CA ASP A 35 -1.62 -26.03 22.27
C ASP A 35 -2.27 -27.37 21.91
N THR A 36 -3.10 -27.80 22.85
CA THR A 36 -3.68 -29.12 22.92
C THR A 36 -4.95 -29.22 22.11
N THR A 37 -5.05 -30.32 21.41
CA THR A 37 -6.16 -30.93 20.66
C THR A 37 -7.57 -30.57 21.11
N ALA A 38 -8.40 -30.17 20.13
CA ALA A 38 -9.85 -30.41 20.12
C ALA A 38 -10.31 -30.87 18.72
N THR A 39 -11.08 -31.92 18.75
CA THR A 39 -11.58 -32.77 17.67
C THR A 39 -12.44 -32.05 16.66
N ALA A 40 -12.29 -32.45 15.42
CA ALA A 40 -13.05 -31.99 14.26
C ALA A 40 -14.53 -32.38 14.26
N ALA A 41 -15.36 -31.42 13.86
CA ALA A 41 -16.67 -31.72 13.24
C ALA A 41 -17.04 -30.56 12.29
N GLY A 42 -17.25 -30.90 11.01
CA GLY A 42 -18.05 -30.10 10.09
C GLY A 42 -17.30 -28.99 9.34
N THR A 43 -16.65 -29.33 8.22
CA THR A 43 -16.12 -28.36 7.25
C THR A 43 -17.24 -27.64 6.52
N THR A 44 -17.59 -26.45 6.98
CA THR A 44 -18.12 -25.42 6.09
C THR A 44 -16.94 -24.50 5.79
N GLN A 45 -16.43 -24.48 4.57
CA GLN A 45 -15.43 -23.50 4.14
C GLN A 45 -16.05 -22.11 4.23
N VAL A 46 -15.79 -21.43 5.33
CA VAL A 46 -15.94 -19.99 5.40
C VAL A 46 -14.81 -19.43 4.55
N THR A 47 -15.14 -18.94 3.37
CA THR A 47 -14.26 -18.11 2.59
C THR A 47 -13.96 -16.87 3.43
N VAL A 48 -12.86 -16.90 4.16
CA VAL A 48 -12.33 -15.69 4.81
C VAL A 48 -11.99 -14.76 3.65
N GLY A 49 -12.84 -13.76 3.43
CA GLY A 49 -12.55 -12.69 2.52
C GLY A 49 -11.19 -12.10 2.93
N THR A 50 -10.19 -12.26 2.09
CA THR A 50 -8.87 -11.71 2.32
C THR A 50 -9.02 -10.20 2.32
N ARG A 51 -8.98 -9.63 3.52
CA ARG A 51 -9.10 -8.22 3.80
C ARG A 51 -8.07 -7.42 3.02
N ALA A 52 -8.44 -6.22 2.56
CA ALA A 52 -7.48 -5.25 2.05
C ALA A 52 -6.35 -5.06 3.09
N PRO A 53 -5.09 -4.83 2.67
CA PRO A 53 -4.01 -4.61 3.61
C PRO A 53 -4.41 -3.52 4.59
N GLY A 54 -4.04 -3.70 5.85
CA GLY A 54 -4.37 -2.80 6.95
C GLY A 54 -3.85 -1.38 6.73
N PRO A 55 -4.12 -0.48 7.68
CA PRO A 55 -3.76 0.93 7.58
C PRO A 55 -2.27 1.11 7.36
N TRP A 56 -1.92 2.21 6.70
CA TRP A 56 -0.55 2.66 6.61
C TRP A 56 -0.04 3.02 8.01
N GLY A 57 1.09 2.47 8.41
CA GLY A 57 1.76 2.85 9.65
C GLY A 57 2.25 4.29 9.60
N THR A 58 2.63 4.81 10.76
CA THR A 58 3.24 6.13 10.89
C THR A 58 4.45 6.25 9.98
N ARG A 59 4.61 7.38 9.29
CA ARG A 59 5.81 7.65 8.51
C ARG A 59 7.05 7.63 9.41
N THR A 60 8.10 7.00 8.95
CA THR A 60 9.39 6.98 9.65
C THR A 60 10.48 7.59 8.78
N LEU A 61 11.45 8.25 9.41
CA LEU A 61 12.61 8.77 8.71
C LEU A 61 13.46 7.60 8.20
N HIS A 62 13.63 7.51 6.88
CA HIS A 62 14.46 6.52 6.21
C HIS A 62 15.91 6.98 6.11
N ALA A 63 16.11 8.22 5.64
CA ALA A 63 17.42 8.85 5.55
C ALA A 63 17.29 10.34 5.84
N PRO A 64 18.15 10.91 6.72
CA PRO A 64 18.20 12.35 6.93
C PRO A 64 18.73 13.04 5.67
N SER A 65 18.41 14.32 5.52
CA SER A 65 19.02 15.14 4.48
C SER A 65 20.53 15.20 4.68
N PRO A 66 21.35 14.98 3.64
CA PRO A 66 22.79 15.19 3.73
C PRO A 66 23.16 16.67 3.87
N ASP A 67 22.33 17.55 3.34
CA ASP A 67 22.45 19.00 3.46
C ASP A 67 21.06 19.61 3.70
N PRO A 68 20.74 20.01 4.96
CA PRO A 68 19.43 20.56 5.30
C PRO A 68 19.16 21.96 4.73
N THR A 69 20.12 22.56 4.02
CA THR A 69 19.96 23.86 3.35
C THR A 69 19.75 23.73 1.85
N SER A 70 19.91 22.53 1.29
CA SER A 70 19.78 22.24 -0.13
C SER A 70 18.54 21.38 -0.42
N ALA A 71 18.00 21.50 -1.63
CA ALA A 71 16.97 20.63 -2.14
C ALA A 71 17.53 19.33 -2.78
N SER A 72 18.83 19.10 -2.69
CA SER A 72 19.51 17.92 -3.25
C SER A 72 19.61 16.76 -2.26
N GLY A 73 19.85 15.55 -2.76
CA GLY A 73 20.14 14.38 -1.93
C GLY A 73 18.96 13.44 -1.67
N GLY A 74 17.87 13.58 -2.40
CA GLY A 74 16.64 12.81 -2.20
C GLY A 74 16.68 11.35 -2.68
N LEU A 75 15.50 10.72 -2.62
CA LEU A 75 15.27 9.34 -3.06
C LEU A 75 15.33 9.24 -4.59
N ASN A 76 16.16 8.33 -5.09
CA ASN A 76 16.29 8.06 -6.51
C ASN A 76 15.58 6.75 -6.92
N ALA A 77 15.64 5.72 -6.08
CA ALA A 77 14.99 4.43 -6.34
C ALA A 77 14.73 3.65 -5.05
N LEU A 78 13.72 2.78 -5.10
CA LEU A 78 13.43 1.73 -4.13
C LEU A 78 13.04 0.47 -4.89
N VAL A 79 13.75 -0.64 -4.66
CA VAL A 79 13.49 -1.92 -5.33
C VAL A 79 13.48 -3.07 -4.33
N SER A 80 12.82 -4.17 -4.72
CA SER A 80 12.86 -5.43 -3.98
C SER A 80 13.86 -6.38 -4.64
N ALA A 81 14.71 -7.01 -3.86
CA ALA A 81 15.53 -8.15 -4.30
C ALA A 81 14.69 -9.43 -4.38
N GLY A 82 15.21 -10.46 -5.03
CA GLY A 82 14.50 -11.73 -5.20
C GLY A 82 14.18 -12.49 -3.91
N ASP A 83 14.93 -12.25 -2.84
CA ASP A 83 14.71 -12.77 -1.49
C ASP A 83 13.73 -11.91 -0.67
N GLY A 84 13.26 -10.80 -1.23
CA GLY A 84 12.36 -9.83 -0.57
C GLY A 84 13.08 -8.81 0.32
N ALA A 85 14.42 -8.75 0.29
CA ALA A 85 15.13 -7.62 0.85
C ALA A 85 14.80 -6.34 0.07
N LEU A 86 14.75 -5.19 0.75
CA LEU A 86 14.55 -3.91 0.10
C LEU A 86 15.87 -3.17 -0.03
N VAL A 87 16.03 -2.52 -1.16
CA VAL A 87 17.21 -1.71 -1.47
C VAL A 87 16.78 -0.33 -1.91
N SER A 88 17.27 0.70 -1.25
CA SER A 88 17.06 2.10 -1.63
C SER A 88 18.33 2.73 -2.16
N LEU A 89 18.16 3.68 -3.07
CA LEU A 89 19.18 4.56 -3.58
C LEU A 89 18.80 6.00 -3.26
N THR A 90 19.66 6.70 -2.55
CA THR A 90 19.50 8.11 -2.19
C THR A 90 20.75 8.88 -2.57
N GLY A 91 20.66 10.20 -2.69
CA GLY A 91 21.81 11.04 -2.89
C GLY A 91 21.66 12.09 -3.99
N ASP A 92 22.63 12.95 -4.10
CA ASP A 92 22.68 14.11 -5.00
C ASP A 92 23.53 13.89 -6.26
N GLY A 93 23.84 15.00 -6.96
CA GLY A 93 24.60 14.98 -8.20
C GLY A 93 26.05 14.50 -8.10
N LEU A 94 26.65 14.36 -6.91
CA LEU A 94 28.06 14.01 -6.73
C LEU A 94 28.24 12.64 -6.10
N SER A 95 27.34 12.22 -5.21
CA SER A 95 27.42 10.93 -4.51
C SER A 95 26.06 10.28 -4.36
N ARG A 96 26.07 8.96 -4.22
CA ARG A 96 24.90 8.15 -3.93
C ARG A 96 25.14 7.29 -2.71
N SER A 97 24.06 6.95 -2.02
CA SER A 97 24.09 5.98 -0.94
C SER A 97 23.06 4.91 -1.18
N THR A 98 23.47 3.66 -1.03
CA THR A 98 22.55 2.52 -1.00
C THR A 98 22.33 2.07 0.43
N ARG A 99 21.08 1.75 0.77
CA ARG A 99 20.72 1.10 2.04
C ARG A 99 19.99 -0.19 1.75
N ILE A 100 20.23 -1.18 2.58
CA ILE A 100 19.60 -2.50 2.48
C ILE A 100 18.78 -2.74 3.73
N ARG A 101 17.53 -3.17 3.54
CA ARG A 101 16.73 -3.76 4.60
C ARG A 101 16.61 -5.25 4.33
N PRO A 102 17.31 -6.10 5.09
CA PRO A 102 17.30 -7.55 4.87
C PRO A 102 15.90 -8.13 4.91
N ALA A 103 15.68 -9.23 4.19
CA ALA A 103 14.42 -9.95 4.20
C ALA A 103 13.97 -10.28 5.63
N GLY A 104 12.69 -10.01 5.94
CA GLY A 104 12.13 -10.21 7.27
C GLY A 104 12.53 -9.17 8.33
N SER A 105 13.49 -8.27 8.05
CA SER A 105 13.88 -7.19 8.96
C SER A 105 12.95 -5.99 8.86
N THR A 106 12.78 -5.28 9.98
CA THR A 106 12.15 -3.95 10.02
C THR A 106 13.18 -2.82 9.97
N HIS A 107 14.47 -3.13 10.09
CA HIS A 107 15.54 -2.15 10.20
C HIS A 107 16.41 -2.10 8.94
N TRP A 108 16.80 -0.91 8.56
CA TRP A 108 17.74 -0.66 7.47
C TRP A 108 19.18 -0.73 8.01
N LEU A 109 20.05 -1.35 7.25
CA LEU A 109 21.48 -1.37 7.53
C LEU A 109 22.10 0.02 7.32
N ALA A 110 23.35 0.18 7.79
CA ALA A 110 24.13 1.38 7.53
C ALA A 110 24.28 1.64 6.02
N PRO A 111 24.31 2.89 5.57
CA PRO A 111 24.46 3.21 4.15
C PRO A 111 25.84 2.81 3.64
N GLN A 112 25.87 2.30 2.40
CA GLN A 112 27.09 2.18 1.60
C GLN A 112 27.15 3.34 0.62
N THR A 113 28.20 4.16 0.73
CA THR A 113 28.33 5.39 -0.06
C THR A 113 29.20 5.18 -1.31
N TRP A 114 28.79 5.76 -2.42
CA TRP A 114 29.39 5.71 -3.74
C TRP A 114 29.72 7.14 -4.18
N THR A 115 30.95 7.58 -3.93
CA THR A 115 31.38 8.97 -4.13
C THR A 115 31.53 9.36 -5.60
N ASP A 116 31.54 8.37 -6.50
CA ASP A 116 31.65 8.56 -7.95
C ASP A 116 30.35 8.21 -8.71
N ALA A 117 29.27 7.90 -8.00
CA ALA A 117 28.00 7.50 -8.60
C ALA A 117 27.01 8.66 -8.83
N GLY A 118 27.47 9.90 -8.75
CA GLY A 118 26.65 11.11 -8.84
C GLY A 118 26.18 11.51 -10.24
N GLY A 119 26.43 10.69 -11.27
CA GLY A 119 26.02 10.98 -12.66
C GLY A 119 24.52 10.92 -12.91
N TYR A 120 24.07 11.55 -14.01
CA TYR A 120 22.64 11.65 -14.39
C TYR A 120 21.93 10.32 -14.65
N ASN A 121 22.67 9.21 -14.83
CA ASN A 121 22.14 7.91 -15.25
C ASN A 121 22.44 6.79 -14.24
N THR A 122 22.52 7.11 -12.94
CA THR A 122 22.64 6.07 -11.91
C THR A 122 21.31 5.35 -11.77
N GLN A 123 21.34 4.03 -11.90
CA GLN A 123 20.15 3.17 -11.86
C GLN A 123 20.33 2.08 -10.81
N LEU A 124 19.26 1.78 -10.11
CA LEU A 124 19.14 0.63 -9.22
C LEU A 124 18.14 -0.33 -9.86
N VAL A 125 18.59 -1.54 -10.21
CA VAL A 125 17.80 -2.49 -11.01
C VAL A 125 17.71 -3.82 -10.27
N SER A 126 16.48 -4.29 -10.03
CA SER A 126 16.21 -5.65 -9.58
C SER A 126 16.16 -6.58 -10.79
N LEU A 127 16.84 -7.71 -10.73
CA LEU A 127 17.03 -8.58 -11.87
C LEU A 127 16.37 -9.95 -11.69
N GLY A 128 16.15 -10.65 -12.80
CA GLY A 128 15.49 -11.96 -12.83
C GLY A 128 16.24 -13.08 -12.08
N ASP A 129 17.54 -12.90 -11.81
CA ASP A 129 18.35 -13.79 -10.97
C ASP A 129 18.19 -13.54 -9.45
N GLY A 130 17.31 -12.61 -9.08
CA GLY A 130 17.04 -12.22 -7.70
C GLY A 130 18.04 -11.24 -7.10
N SER A 131 19.07 -10.86 -7.84
CA SER A 131 20.05 -9.87 -7.40
C SER A 131 19.62 -8.44 -7.70
N VAL A 132 20.25 -7.47 -7.03
CA VAL A 132 20.10 -6.05 -7.34
C VAL A 132 21.42 -5.51 -7.88
N ARG A 133 21.36 -4.71 -8.93
CA ARG A 133 22.51 -4.05 -9.52
C ARG A 133 22.41 -2.54 -9.37
N LEU A 134 23.49 -1.92 -8.94
CA LEU A 134 23.71 -0.49 -9.06
C LEU A 134 24.53 -0.27 -10.35
N VAL A 135 24.03 0.55 -11.26
CA VAL A 135 24.64 0.84 -12.55
C VAL A 135 24.87 2.34 -12.68
N TRP A 136 26.08 2.75 -13.00
CA TRP A 136 26.41 4.19 -13.16
C TRP A 136 27.57 4.41 -14.10
N ARG A 137 27.79 5.68 -14.47
CA ARG A 137 28.94 6.12 -15.25
C ARG A 137 29.85 6.96 -14.40
N ALA A 138 31.13 6.63 -14.36
CA ALA A 138 32.11 7.42 -13.64
C ALA A 138 33.50 7.27 -14.27
N LYS A 139 34.37 8.20 -14.00
CA LYS A 139 35.79 8.11 -14.40
C LYS A 139 36.47 7.03 -13.55
N ARG A 140 37.50 6.41 -14.13
CA ARG A 140 38.40 5.51 -13.39
C ARG A 140 39.56 6.35 -12.79
N ALA A 141 40.13 5.84 -11.72
CA ALA A 141 41.26 6.48 -11.08
C ALA A 141 42.53 6.50 -11.99
N ASP A 142 42.63 5.53 -12.90
CA ASP A 142 43.72 5.35 -13.84
C ASP A 142 43.37 5.80 -15.28
N ASP A 143 42.15 6.30 -15.50
CA ASP A 143 41.68 6.81 -16.80
C ASP A 143 40.74 8.03 -16.55
N HIS A 144 41.36 9.20 -16.48
CA HIS A 144 40.64 10.46 -16.23
C HIS A 144 40.01 11.06 -17.50
N ASP A 145 40.30 10.52 -18.66
CA ASP A 145 39.78 11.03 -19.93
C ASP A 145 38.41 10.43 -20.29
N ASN A 146 38.17 9.19 -19.90
CA ASN A 146 36.98 8.45 -20.24
C ASN A 146 36.06 8.20 -19.03
N TYR A 147 34.75 8.21 -19.28
CA TYR A 147 33.79 7.62 -18.37
C TYR A 147 33.70 6.12 -18.61
N TRP A 148 33.43 5.38 -17.55
CA TRP A 148 33.24 3.93 -17.59
C TRP A 148 31.86 3.57 -17.07
N LEU A 149 31.18 2.67 -17.78
CA LEU A 149 30.00 2.01 -17.26
C LEU A 149 30.43 1.03 -16.17
N LYS A 150 29.94 1.26 -14.98
CA LYS A 150 30.24 0.48 -13.76
C LYS A 150 29.00 -0.24 -13.26
N VAL A 151 29.18 -1.43 -12.70
CA VAL A 151 28.12 -2.26 -12.11
C VAL A 151 28.60 -2.80 -10.78
N ALA A 152 27.85 -2.53 -9.70
CA ALA A 152 28.01 -3.20 -8.42
C ALA A 152 26.85 -4.15 -8.19
N THR A 153 27.11 -5.27 -7.53
CA THR A 153 26.15 -6.37 -7.34
C THR A 153 25.81 -6.54 -5.88
N LEU A 154 24.51 -6.60 -5.58
CA LEU A 154 23.98 -7.16 -4.34
C LEU A 154 23.41 -8.54 -4.67
N ALA A 155 24.08 -9.61 -4.25
CA ALA A 155 23.56 -10.96 -4.37
C ALA A 155 22.39 -11.20 -3.41
N PRO A 156 21.46 -12.13 -3.69
CA PRO A 156 20.42 -12.51 -2.75
C PRO A 156 21.00 -12.90 -1.38
N GLY A 157 20.43 -12.37 -0.30
CA GLY A 157 20.89 -12.58 1.07
C GLY A 157 22.13 -11.78 1.48
N ALA A 158 22.76 -11.04 0.58
CA ALA A 158 23.91 -10.21 0.92
C ALA A 158 23.50 -8.94 1.69
N THR A 159 24.39 -8.48 2.56
CA THR A 159 24.20 -7.27 3.39
C THR A 159 24.96 -6.05 2.88
N ALA A 160 25.71 -6.19 1.79
CA ALA A 160 26.43 -5.12 1.12
C ALA A 160 26.61 -5.43 -0.37
N PHE A 161 26.70 -4.38 -1.19
CA PHE A 161 27.10 -4.52 -2.58
C PHE A 161 28.59 -4.91 -2.70
N SER A 162 28.90 -5.70 -3.71
CA SER A 162 30.28 -5.96 -4.12
C SER A 162 30.98 -4.67 -4.60
N GLY A 163 32.29 -4.71 -4.71
CA GLY A 163 33.04 -3.68 -5.42
C GLY A 163 32.60 -3.60 -6.89
N PRO A 164 32.73 -2.42 -7.54
CA PRO A 164 32.26 -2.23 -8.91
C PRO A 164 33.10 -2.99 -9.93
N GLU A 165 32.41 -3.60 -10.89
CA GLU A 165 33.00 -4.10 -12.13
C GLU A 165 32.94 -3.02 -13.22
N TYR A 166 33.94 -3.01 -14.12
CA TYR A 166 33.96 -2.12 -15.27
C TYR A 166 33.48 -2.86 -16.51
N VAL A 167 32.43 -2.35 -17.16
CA VAL A 167 31.84 -2.97 -18.35
C VAL A 167 32.58 -2.46 -19.61
N ALA A 168 32.61 -1.16 -19.83
CA ALA A 168 33.23 -0.53 -21.01
C ALA A 168 33.45 0.97 -20.79
N ALA A 169 34.31 1.55 -21.62
CA ALA A 169 34.40 3.00 -21.78
C ALA A 169 33.11 3.52 -22.47
N VAL A 170 32.55 4.60 -21.96
CA VAL A 170 31.30 5.17 -22.41
C VAL A 170 31.36 6.70 -22.40
N PRO A 171 30.54 7.44 -23.18
CA PRO A 171 30.45 8.88 -23.04
C PRO A 171 29.83 9.26 -21.69
N GLU A 172 30.03 10.49 -21.26
CA GLU A 172 29.44 11.03 -20.05
C GLU A 172 27.89 10.93 -20.06
N LYS A 173 27.28 11.20 -21.20
CA LYS A 173 25.83 11.22 -21.41
C LYS A 173 25.40 10.16 -22.43
N GLY A 174 24.15 9.75 -22.36
CA GLY A 174 23.54 8.78 -23.27
C GLY A 174 22.64 7.79 -22.53
N TYR A 175 21.90 6.99 -23.29
CA TYR A 175 21.10 5.92 -22.73
C TYR A 175 21.95 4.76 -22.26
N GLN A 176 21.50 4.07 -21.24
CA GLN A 176 22.06 2.79 -20.78
C GLN A 176 20.97 1.95 -20.15
N HIS A 177 21.02 0.65 -20.40
CA HIS A 177 20.16 -0.33 -19.76
C HIS A 177 20.95 -1.57 -19.39
N LEU A 178 20.56 -2.22 -18.30
CA LEU A 178 21.07 -3.50 -17.86
C LEU A 178 19.88 -4.43 -17.60
N ALA A 179 19.93 -5.63 -18.16
CA ALA A 179 18.98 -6.67 -17.88
C ALA A 179 19.68 -8.00 -17.60
N ALA A 180 19.02 -8.89 -16.88
CA ALA A 180 19.53 -10.23 -16.59
C ALA A 180 18.54 -11.32 -16.93
N ALA A 181 19.05 -12.45 -17.39
CA ALA A 181 18.33 -13.67 -17.43
C ALA A 181 18.31 -14.36 -16.04
N PRO A 182 17.35 -15.25 -15.75
CA PRO A 182 17.28 -15.98 -14.48
C PRO A 182 18.50 -16.88 -14.21
N ASP A 183 19.24 -17.25 -15.24
CA ASP A 183 20.49 -18.02 -15.15
C ASP A 183 21.71 -17.16 -14.74
N GLY A 184 21.51 -15.88 -14.49
CA GLY A 184 22.57 -14.92 -14.10
C GLY A 184 23.34 -14.33 -15.27
N ARG A 185 22.97 -14.60 -16.52
CA ARG A 185 23.51 -13.93 -17.69
C ARG A 185 23.06 -12.48 -17.72
N LEU A 186 23.99 -11.56 -17.97
CA LEU A 186 23.74 -10.13 -18.02
C LEU A 186 23.89 -9.60 -19.46
N VAL A 187 23.05 -8.64 -19.80
CA VAL A 187 23.15 -7.86 -21.05
C VAL A 187 23.17 -6.38 -20.68
N ALA A 188 24.23 -5.69 -21.04
CA ALA A 188 24.35 -4.24 -20.92
C ALA A 188 24.33 -3.61 -22.31
N VAL A 189 23.49 -2.59 -22.49
CA VAL A 189 23.41 -1.81 -23.72
C VAL A 189 23.59 -0.33 -23.40
N TRP A 190 24.22 0.41 -24.30
CA TRP A 190 24.39 1.85 -24.17
C TRP A 190 24.59 2.53 -25.54
N THR A 191 24.45 3.85 -25.54
CA THR A 191 24.64 4.64 -26.76
C THR A 191 25.95 5.41 -26.75
N VAL A 192 26.60 5.47 -27.91
CA VAL A 192 27.77 6.28 -28.18
C VAL A 192 27.58 6.97 -29.53
N SER A 193 27.39 8.29 -29.55
CA SER A 193 27.21 9.08 -30.79
C SER A 193 26.20 8.46 -31.77
N GLY A 194 25.04 7.99 -31.25
CA GLY A 194 24.00 7.35 -32.05
C GLY A 194 24.24 5.88 -32.38
N VAL A 195 25.35 5.29 -31.97
CA VAL A 195 25.57 3.85 -32.10
C VAL A 195 25.12 3.14 -30.84
N VAL A 196 24.29 2.11 -30.98
CA VAL A 196 23.90 1.21 -29.90
C VAL A 196 24.99 0.14 -29.75
N LYS A 197 25.60 0.09 -28.57
CA LYS A 197 26.60 -0.90 -28.21
C LYS A 197 26.06 -1.88 -27.19
N VAL A 198 26.58 -3.09 -27.24
CA VAL A 198 26.23 -4.17 -26.28
C VAL A 198 27.49 -4.82 -25.75
N ALA A 199 27.46 -5.18 -24.47
CA ALA A 199 28.37 -6.15 -23.86
C ALA A 199 27.53 -7.16 -23.03
N GLU A 200 28.01 -8.38 -22.99
CA GLU A 200 27.33 -9.48 -22.32
C GLU A 200 28.25 -10.17 -21.33
N LYS A 201 27.65 -10.76 -20.32
CA LYS A 201 28.32 -11.56 -19.31
C LYS A 201 27.56 -12.87 -19.17
N SER A 202 28.18 -13.99 -19.45
CA SER A 202 27.52 -15.32 -19.53
C SER A 202 27.13 -15.91 -18.17
N GLY A 203 27.53 -15.27 -17.07
CA GLY A 203 27.20 -15.69 -15.70
C GLY A 203 27.88 -14.82 -14.66
N PRO A 204 27.58 -15.00 -13.37
CA PRO A 204 28.03 -14.11 -12.29
C PRO A 204 29.55 -13.95 -12.21
N GLN A 205 30.30 -15.00 -12.54
CA GLN A 205 31.78 -15.02 -12.48
C GLN A 205 32.47 -14.83 -13.84
N ALA A 206 31.70 -14.75 -14.94
CA ALA A 206 32.27 -14.54 -16.26
C ALA A 206 32.78 -13.11 -16.43
N ALA A 207 33.73 -12.87 -17.36
CA ALA A 207 34.09 -11.55 -17.77
C ALA A 207 33.05 -10.97 -18.75
N TRP A 208 32.98 -9.65 -18.84
CA TRP A 208 32.22 -8.97 -19.88
C TRP A 208 32.84 -9.19 -21.23
N THR A 209 32.05 -9.42 -22.26
CA THR A 209 32.54 -9.43 -23.65
C THR A 209 33.06 -8.06 -24.04
N ALA A 210 33.93 -8.02 -25.06
CA ALA A 210 34.25 -6.74 -25.72
C ALA A 210 32.94 -6.11 -26.28
N PRO A 211 32.81 -4.77 -26.22
CA PRO A 211 31.66 -4.08 -26.79
C PRO A 211 31.51 -4.36 -28.30
N ALA A 212 30.29 -4.68 -28.73
CA ALA A 212 29.92 -4.83 -30.12
C ALA A 212 28.87 -3.80 -30.53
N ASP A 213 28.93 -3.36 -31.78
CA ASP A 213 27.97 -2.44 -32.37
C ASP A 213 26.77 -3.22 -32.90
N LEU A 214 25.55 -2.76 -32.58
CA LEU A 214 24.32 -3.45 -32.95
C LEU A 214 23.57 -2.85 -34.12
N ASN A 215 23.83 -1.62 -34.48
CA ASN A 215 23.10 -0.94 -35.55
C ASN A 215 24.03 -0.42 -36.64
N GLU A 216 23.56 -0.59 -37.85
CA GLU A 216 24.03 0.21 -38.96
C GLU A 216 23.44 1.61 -38.86
N GLN A 217 24.21 2.62 -39.25
CA GLN A 217 23.79 4.01 -39.18
C GLN A 217 22.63 4.26 -40.13
N PRO A 218 21.64 5.06 -39.77
CA PRO A 218 20.59 5.45 -40.72
C PRO A 218 21.24 6.19 -41.90
N ALA A 219 20.74 5.88 -43.10
CA ALA A 219 21.32 6.41 -44.35
C ALA A 219 21.24 7.95 -44.48
N SER A 220 20.33 8.59 -43.72
CA SER A 220 20.14 10.04 -43.67
C SER A 220 19.46 10.48 -42.39
N GLY A 221 19.69 11.70 -41.93
CA GLY A 221 19.05 12.31 -40.74
C GLY A 221 19.95 12.35 -39.51
N SER A 222 19.39 12.83 -38.38
CA SER A 222 20.08 12.83 -37.10
C SER A 222 20.25 11.38 -36.58
N ARG A 223 21.39 11.11 -36.01
CA ARG A 223 21.74 9.82 -35.42
C ARG A 223 21.32 9.71 -33.95
N ASP A 224 20.54 10.66 -33.46
CA ASP A 224 20.15 10.68 -32.09
C ASP A 224 19.01 9.67 -31.83
N ILE A 225 19.14 8.97 -30.73
CA ILE A 225 18.15 8.04 -30.23
C ILE A 225 17.28 8.81 -29.24
N SER A 226 15.96 8.80 -29.45
CA SER A 226 15.00 9.49 -28.59
C SER A 226 14.55 8.65 -27.41
N ASP A 227 14.61 7.34 -27.53
CA ASP A 227 14.29 6.38 -26.46
C ASP A 227 14.94 5.01 -26.76
N MET A 228 15.23 4.26 -25.70
CA MET A 228 15.79 2.90 -25.77
C MET A 228 15.34 2.11 -24.55
N ASP A 229 15.04 0.83 -24.73
CA ASP A 229 14.70 -0.05 -23.62
C ASP A 229 15.10 -1.50 -23.89
N LEU A 230 15.36 -2.26 -22.81
CA LEU A 230 15.88 -3.63 -22.85
C LEU A 230 15.20 -4.50 -21.80
N ALA A 231 14.71 -5.66 -22.19
CA ALA A 231 14.28 -6.71 -21.28
C ALA A 231 14.86 -8.07 -21.65
N VAL A 232 15.00 -8.95 -20.65
CA VAL A 232 15.37 -10.36 -20.85
C VAL A 232 14.27 -11.24 -20.27
N ALA A 233 13.66 -12.07 -21.11
CA ALA A 233 12.60 -12.98 -20.71
C ALA A 233 13.12 -14.15 -19.88
N LYS A 234 12.21 -14.84 -19.22
CA LYS A 234 12.52 -16.00 -18.35
C LYS A 234 13.26 -17.14 -19.07
N ASP A 235 13.03 -17.31 -20.37
CA ASP A 235 13.73 -18.29 -21.20
C ASP A 235 15.16 -17.82 -21.59
N GLY A 236 15.54 -16.62 -21.19
CA GLY A 236 16.81 -15.99 -21.50
C GLY A 236 16.86 -15.26 -22.84
N THR A 237 15.76 -15.18 -23.60
CA THR A 237 15.68 -14.33 -24.79
C THR A 237 15.78 -12.87 -24.40
N ALA A 238 16.67 -12.12 -25.03
CA ALA A 238 16.78 -10.66 -24.87
C ALA A 238 16.00 -9.96 -25.98
N LEU A 239 15.30 -8.87 -25.64
CA LEU A 239 14.64 -7.98 -26.59
C LEU A 239 15.08 -6.54 -26.29
N LEU A 240 15.68 -5.89 -27.30
CA LEU A 240 16.13 -4.52 -27.28
C LEU A 240 15.33 -3.72 -28.28
N VAL A 241 14.80 -2.57 -27.86
CA VAL A 241 14.08 -1.64 -28.73
C VAL A 241 14.66 -0.24 -28.60
N TRP A 242 14.65 0.52 -29.69
CA TRP A 242 14.96 1.97 -29.64
C TRP A 242 14.22 2.71 -30.75
N GLN A 243 14.08 4.02 -30.58
CA GLN A 243 13.50 4.91 -31.58
C GLN A 243 14.53 5.95 -32.03
N TRP A 244 14.62 6.15 -33.35
CA TRP A 244 15.40 7.22 -33.93
C TRP A 244 14.67 8.56 -33.87
N GLN A 245 15.35 9.61 -33.42
CA GLN A 245 14.72 10.93 -33.27
C GLN A 245 14.31 11.57 -34.61
N ALA A 246 15.11 11.39 -35.65
CA ALA A 246 14.89 12.10 -36.93
C ALA A 246 13.95 11.36 -37.90
N SER A 247 13.81 10.06 -37.77
CA SER A 247 13.02 9.25 -38.71
C SER A 247 11.81 8.60 -38.05
N ASP A 248 11.64 8.79 -36.72
CA ASP A 248 10.63 8.13 -35.90
C ASP A 248 10.63 6.60 -36.00
N ALA A 249 11.57 6.03 -36.73
CA ALA A 249 11.66 4.59 -36.92
C ALA A 249 11.97 3.88 -35.59
N VAL A 250 11.17 2.88 -35.27
CA VAL A 250 11.40 1.98 -34.15
C VAL A 250 12.14 0.74 -34.64
N VAL A 251 13.25 0.44 -34.01
CA VAL A 251 14.06 -0.76 -34.27
C VAL A 251 13.90 -1.73 -33.12
N ALA A 252 13.70 -3.00 -33.42
CA ALA A 252 13.65 -4.08 -32.45
C ALA A 252 14.62 -5.18 -32.84
N LEU A 253 15.53 -5.52 -31.93
CA LEU A 253 16.44 -6.64 -32.06
C LEU A 253 16.19 -7.64 -30.94
N GLN A 254 16.35 -8.92 -31.27
CA GLN A 254 16.28 -10.00 -30.28
C GLN A 254 17.51 -10.89 -30.33
N LYS A 255 17.83 -11.49 -29.21
CA LYS A 255 18.87 -12.52 -29.11
C LYS A 255 18.35 -13.71 -28.30
N ALA A 256 18.25 -14.85 -28.94
CA ALA A 256 17.85 -16.08 -28.27
C ALA A 256 18.96 -16.59 -27.33
N PRO A 257 18.63 -17.39 -26.31
CA PRO A 257 19.63 -18.04 -25.47
C PRO A 257 20.62 -18.85 -26.30
N GLY A 258 21.92 -18.66 -26.03
CA GLY A 258 23.00 -19.34 -26.75
C GLY A 258 23.27 -18.85 -28.19
N ALA A 259 22.46 -17.94 -28.72
CA ALA A 259 22.72 -17.33 -30.01
C ALA A 259 23.97 -16.44 -29.95
N THR A 260 24.73 -16.41 -31.06
CA THR A 260 25.94 -15.58 -31.17
C THR A 260 25.66 -14.15 -31.67
N ALA A 261 24.53 -13.96 -32.36
CA ALA A 261 24.16 -12.68 -32.98
C ALA A 261 22.79 -12.19 -32.54
N TRP A 262 22.62 -10.88 -32.56
CA TRP A 262 21.33 -10.21 -32.49
C TRP A 262 20.67 -10.21 -33.86
N THR A 263 19.35 -10.47 -33.89
CA THR A 263 18.57 -10.54 -35.14
C THR A 263 17.40 -9.55 -35.08
N ALA A 264 17.05 -8.98 -36.21
CA ALA A 264 15.86 -8.11 -36.31
C ALA A 264 14.60 -8.90 -35.95
N VAL A 265 13.67 -8.25 -35.27
CA VAL A 265 12.35 -8.80 -34.96
C VAL A 265 11.44 -8.55 -36.15
N GLU A 266 11.14 -9.61 -36.90
CA GLU A 266 10.18 -9.50 -38.01
C GLU A 266 8.76 -9.22 -37.52
N GLY A 267 8.06 -8.34 -38.24
CA GLY A 267 6.67 -7.99 -37.89
C GLY A 267 6.50 -7.34 -36.53
N PHE A 268 7.52 -6.64 -36.02
CA PHE A 268 7.41 -5.89 -34.77
C PHE A 268 6.30 -4.84 -34.88
N PRO A 269 5.25 -4.88 -34.07
CA PRO A 269 4.01 -4.19 -34.35
C PRO A 269 3.96 -2.73 -33.88
N VAL A 270 5.09 -2.18 -33.41
CA VAL A 270 5.17 -0.76 -33.00
C VAL A 270 5.43 0.08 -34.26
N PRO A 271 4.49 0.99 -34.63
CA PRO A 271 4.67 1.83 -35.81
C PRO A 271 5.79 2.85 -35.57
N GLY A 272 6.53 3.16 -36.63
CA GLY A 272 7.41 4.30 -36.64
C GLY A 272 6.56 5.58 -36.74
N LYS A 273 6.28 6.19 -35.60
CA LYS A 273 5.54 7.45 -35.47
C LYS A 273 6.26 8.37 -34.50
N ASP A 274 6.00 9.65 -34.65
CA ASP A 274 6.51 10.67 -33.75
C ASP A 274 6.17 10.30 -32.30
N LEU A 275 7.21 10.21 -31.46
CA LEU A 275 7.10 9.93 -30.01
C LEU A 275 6.45 8.58 -29.64
N ALA A 276 6.65 7.50 -30.40
CA ALA A 276 6.14 6.17 -30.03
C ALA A 276 6.69 5.64 -28.69
N ARG A 277 7.91 6.01 -28.32
CA ARG A 277 8.56 5.74 -27.01
C ARG A 277 8.31 4.30 -26.49
N PRO A 278 8.76 3.28 -27.20
CA PRO A 278 8.49 1.90 -26.81
C PRO A 278 9.15 1.54 -25.47
N LYS A 279 8.40 0.85 -24.62
CA LYS A 279 8.86 0.26 -23.36
C LYS A 279 8.65 -1.23 -23.37
N VAL A 280 9.67 -1.99 -22.98
CA VAL A 280 9.68 -3.45 -23.02
C VAL A 280 9.79 -4.00 -21.61
N PHE A 281 8.95 -4.98 -21.31
CA PHE A 281 8.94 -5.67 -20.03
C PHE A 281 8.92 -7.19 -20.24
N ALA A 282 9.72 -7.91 -19.46
CA ALA A 282 9.66 -9.36 -19.45
C ALA A 282 8.41 -9.83 -18.68
N SER A 283 7.66 -10.76 -19.27
CA SER A 283 6.54 -11.39 -18.60
C SER A 283 7.01 -12.52 -17.66
N PRO A 284 6.49 -12.63 -16.43
CA PRO A 284 6.80 -13.74 -15.54
C PRO A 284 6.45 -15.12 -16.08
N GLN A 285 5.48 -15.19 -17.01
CA GLN A 285 5.11 -16.41 -17.75
C GLN A 285 6.05 -16.71 -18.91
N GLY A 286 7.03 -15.83 -19.15
CA GLY A 286 7.93 -15.83 -20.30
C GLY A 286 7.39 -14.98 -21.45
N GLY A 287 8.29 -14.55 -22.33
CA GLY A 287 7.97 -13.61 -23.39
C GLY A 287 8.01 -12.15 -22.96
N PHE A 288 7.29 -11.27 -23.67
CA PHE A 288 7.41 -9.84 -23.52
C PHE A 288 6.06 -9.13 -23.62
N ASP A 289 5.91 -8.10 -22.82
CA ASP A 289 4.89 -7.04 -22.93
C ASP A 289 5.55 -5.77 -23.45
N VAL A 290 4.98 -5.14 -24.48
CA VAL A 290 5.49 -3.90 -25.06
C VAL A 290 4.39 -2.85 -25.02
N PHE A 291 4.71 -1.71 -24.44
CA PHE A 291 3.85 -0.54 -24.42
C PHE A 291 4.45 0.55 -25.30
N TYR A 292 3.60 1.32 -25.97
CA TYR A 292 4.03 2.45 -26.79
C TYR A 292 2.92 3.48 -26.95
N ASP A 293 3.31 4.69 -27.31
CA ASP A 293 2.36 5.78 -27.55
C ASP A 293 1.88 5.77 -28.99
N ASP A 294 0.59 5.89 -29.21
CA ASP A 294 -0.05 6.16 -30.49
C ASP A 294 -1.01 7.34 -30.35
N LEU A 295 -0.53 8.54 -30.69
CA LEU A 295 -1.25 9.82 -30.48
C LEU A 295 -1.51 10.04 -28.99
N ALA A 296 -2.79 9.95 -28.56
CA ALA A 296 -3.19 10.13 -27.18
C ALA A 296 -3.51 8.79 -26.46
N GLN A 297 -3.18 7.66 -27.09
CA GLN A 297 -3.47 6.33 -26.55
C GLN A 297 -2.20 5.63 -26.12
N LEU A 298 -2.27 4.96 -24.96
CA LEU A 298 -1.27 3.98 -24.54
C LEU A 298 -1.63 2.64 -25.17
N MET A 299 -0.80 2.18 -26.11
CA MET A 299 -0.97 0.91 -26.80
C MET A 299 -0.18 -0.20 -26.14
N HIS A 300 -0.69 -1.42 -26.22
CA HIS A 300 -0.05 -2.62 -25.72
C HIS A 300 -0.08 -3.74 -26.74
N THR A 301 1.02 -4.44 -26.86
CA THR A 301 1.16 -5.72 -27.56
C THR A 301 2.00 -6.67 -26.73
N HIS A 302 1.81 -7.97 -26.93
CA HIS A 302 2.59 -8.98 -26.20
C HIS A 302 2.99 -10.13 -27.12
N ARG A 303 4.06 -10.80 -26.72
CA ARG A 303 4.50 -12.07 -27.33
C ARG A 303 4.76 -13.07 -26.21
N SER A 304 4.03 -14.18 -26.23
CA SER A 304 4.19 -15.25 -25.25
C SER A 304 5.51 -16.00 -25.46
N ALA A 305 5.95 -16.72 -24.44
CA ALA A 305 7.14 -17.57 -24.53
C ALA A 305 7.03 -18.55 -25.70
N GLY A 306 8.10 -18.66 -26.50
CA GLY A 306 8.15 -19.58 -27.64
C GLY A 306 7.31 -19.16 -28.86
N ALA A 307 6.48 -18.11 -28.74
CA ALA A 307 5.70 -17.61 -29.87
C ALA A 307 6.60 -16.79 -30.84
N THR A 308 6.34 -16.94 -32.14
CA THR A 308 6.99 -16.16 -33.20
C THR A 308 6.21 -14.88 -33.53
N GLN A 309 4.91 -14.87 -33.26
CA GLN A 309 3.98 -13.78 -33.60
C GLN A 309 3.66 -12.91 -32.38
N TRP A 310 3.56 -11.61 -32.64
CA TRP A 310 3.04 -10.64 -31.69
C TRP A 310 1.51 -10.61 -31.71
N SER A 311 0.91 -10.31 -30.56
CA SER A 311 -0.53 -10.02 -30.52
C SER A 311 -0.85 -8.75 -31.31
N THR A 312 -2.06 -8.66 -31.85
CA THR A 312 -2.55 -7.39 -32.41
C THR A 312 -2.52 -6.31 -31.33
N PRO A 313 -1.91 -5.16 -31.58
CA PRO A 313 -1.91 -4.05 -30.63
C PRO A 313 -3.33 -3.62 -30.23
N ARG A 314 -3.49 -3.31 -28.95
CA ARG A 314 -4.76 -2.83 -28.37
C ARG A 314 -4.50 -1.63 -27.47
N SER A 315 -5.46 -0.69 -27.42
CA SER A 315 -5.41 0.41 -26.47
C SER A 315 -5.53 -0.14 -25.04
N ALA A 316 -4.57 0.23 -24.19
CA ALA A 316 -4.60 -0.01 -22.76
C ALA A 316 -5.27 1.16 -22.03
N ALA A 317 -5.10 2.40 -22.55
CA ALA A 317 -5.74 3.60 -22.01
C ALA A 317 -5.84 4.69 -23.07
N ASP A 318 -7.00 5.33 -23.18
CA ASP A 318 -7.27 6.35 -24.19
C ASP A 318 -6.70 7.74 -23.86
N LEU A 319 -6.16 7.93 -22.68
CA LEU A 319 -5.51 9.17 -22.22
C LEU A 319 -4.10 8.90 -21.67
N GLY A 320 -3.57 7.72 -21.96
CA GLY A 320 -2.29 7.29 -21.41
C GLY A 320 -1.12 7.67 -22.31
N SER A 321 0.05 7.73 -21.71
CA SER A 321 1.33 7.80 -22.40
C SER A 321 2.32 6.91 -21.64
N THR A 322 3.29 6.34 -22.35
CA THR A 322 4.44 5.67 -21.72
C THR A 322 5.21 6.61 -20.81
N PHE A 323 5.11 7.91 -21.08
CA PHE A 323 5.66 8.96 -20.21
C PHE A 323 4.77 9.14 -18.98
N GLY A 324 5.13 8.51 -17.89
CA GLY A 324 4.41 8.57 -16.61
C GLY A 324 3.52 7.36 -16.29
N MET A 325 3.59 6.30 -17.09
CA MET A 325 3.06 5.00 -16.68
C MET A 325 4.01 4.31 -15.69
N THR A 326 3.45 3.45 -14.86
CA THR A 326 4.23 2.53 -14.02
C THR A 326 4.77 1.38 -14.86
N ALA A 327 5.81 0.70 -14.39
CA ALA A 327 6.09 -0.64 -14.87
C ALA A 327 4.83 -1.51 -14.72
N PRO A 328 4.53 -2.40 -15.68
CA PRO A 328 3.40 -3.29 -15.57
C PRO A 328 3.57 -4.26 -14.40
N VAL A 329 2.48 -4.49 -13.70
CA VAL A 329 2.42 -5.37 -12.54
C VAL A 329 1.65 -6.63 -12.91
N HIS A 330 2.31 -7.78 -12.89
CA HIS A 330 1.66 -9.06 -13.14
C HIS A 330 1.02 -9.59 -11.84
N LEU A 331 -0.26 -9.89 -11.90
CA LEU A 331 -1.02 -10.44 -10.78
C LEU A 331 -0.94 -11.98 -10.76
N PRO A 332 -1.12 -12.63 -9.61
CA PRO A 332 -1.05 -14.09 -9.51
C PRO A 332 -2.07 -14.85 -10.37
N ASN A 333 -3.21 -14.25 -10.70
CA ASN A 333 -4.21 -14.79 -11.60
C ASN A 333 -3.84 -14.62 -13.09
N GLY A 334 -2.68 -14.04 -13.38
CA GLY A 334 -2.18 -13.77 -14.73
C GLY A 334 -2.65 -12.45 -15.33
N ASP A 335 -3.49 -11.69 -14.66
CA ASP A 335 -3.88 -10.36 -15.12
C ASP A 335 -2.68 -9.40 -15.11
N LEU A 336 -2.69 -8.42 -16.01
CA LEU A 336 -1.67 -7.39 -16.12
C LEU A 336 -2.26 -6.05 -15.71
N PHE A 337 -1.67 -5.42 -14.69
CA PHE A 337 -2.09 -4.12 -14.17
C PHE A 337 -1.07 -3.04 -14.57
N VAL A 338 -1.56 -1.90 -15.02
CA VAL A 338 -0.76 -0.68 -15.22
C VAL A 338 -1.47 0.53 -14.63
N ALA A 339 -0.71 1.50 -14.18
CA ALA A 339 -1.24 2.78 -13.72
C ALA A 339 -0.40 3.93 -14.27
N GLY A 340 -0.92 5.13 -14.22
CA GLY A 340 -0.20 6.30 -14.69
C GLY A 340 -0.83 7.63 -14.29
N ALA A 341 -0.12 8.71 -14.62
CA ALA A 341 -0.57 10.08 -14.40
C ALA A 341 -1.07 10.67 -15.71
N PRO A 342 -2.25 11.30 -15.73
CA PRO A 342 -2.84 11.85 -16.96
C PRO A 342 -2.28 13.24 -17.36
N GLY A 343 -1.13 13.63 -16.83
CA GLY A 343 -0.44 14.88 -17.19
C GLY A 343 -1.06 16.18 -16.68
N TYR A 344 -2.37 16.35 -16.70
CA TYR A 344 -3.04 17.62 -16.38
C TYR A 344 -4.31 17.55 -15.56
N SER A 345 -4.81 16.40 -15.14
CA SER A 345 -6.09 16.27 -14.43
C SER A 345 -6.19 15.14 -13.41
N THR A 346 -7.03 15.25 -12.58
CA THR A 346 -8.08 14.62 -11.77
C THR A 346 -7.82 13.29 -11.07
N GLY A 347 -6.64 12.72 -11.04
CA GLY A 347 -6.32 11.49 -10.31
C GLY A 347 -5.46 10.54 -11.13
N PRO A 348 -4.80 9.57 -10.50
CA PRO A 348 -4.12 8.51 -11.23
C PRO A 348 -5.13 7.65 -11.98
N TRP A 349 -4.79 7.23 -13.18
CA TRP A 349 -5.56 6.24 -13.93
C TRP A 349 -4.95 4.85 -13.75
N TYR A 350 -5.74 3.82 -13.97
CA TYR A 350 -5.27 2.45 -14.09
C TYR A 350 -6.04 1.68 -15.16
N ALA A 351 -5.42 0.63 -15.66
CA ALA A 351 -6.03 -0.32 -16.56
C ALA A 351 -5.59 -1.74 -16.20
N VAL A 352 -6.46 -2.71 -16.46
CA VAL A 352 -6.20 -4.13 -16.20
C VAL A 352 -6.49 -4.91 -17.48
N ARG A 353 -5.52 -5.73 -17.93
CA ARG A 353 -5.71 -6.71 -18.98
C ARG A 353 -6.03 -8.05 -18.36
N SER A 354 -7.21 -8.57 -18.67
CA SER A 354 -7.62 -9.89 -18.19
C SER A 354 -6.80 -11.00 -18.84
N ALA A 355 -6.20 -11.87 -18.04
CA ALA A 355 -5.52 -13.06 -18.55
C ALA A 355 -6.49 -14.03 -19.24
N ALA A 356 -7.73 -14.14 -18.75
CA ALA A 356 -8.73 -15.06 -19.26
C ALA A 356 -9.22 -14.70 -20.68
N THR A 357 -9.35 -13.39 -20.97
CA THR A 357 -9.89 -12.91 -22.25
C THR A 357 -8.85 -12.24 -23.14
N GLY A 358 -7.70 -11.88 -22.60
CA GLY A 358 -6.68 -11.07 -23.29
C GLY A 358 -7.10 -9.63 -23.58
N ALA A 359 -8.29 -9.21 -23.10
CA ALA A 359 -8.82 -7.88 -23.33
C ALA A 359 -8.42 -6.93 -22.20
N TRP A 360 -8.21 -5.65 -22.55
CA TRP A 360 -8.12 -4.58 -21.59
C TRP A 360 -9.53 -4.21 -21.11
N LEU A 361 -9.72 -4.12 -19.82
CA LEU A 361 -10.90 -3.50 -19.21
C LEU A 361 -10.83 -1.99 -19.45
N PRO A 362 -11.97 -1.31 -19.52
CA PRO A 362 -11.98 0.15 -19.65
C PRO A 362 -11.10 0.77 -18.56
N TYR A 363 -10.21 1.69 -18.97
CA TYR A 363 -9.40 2.39 -18.00
C TYR A 363 -10.28 3.21 -17.04
N THR A 364 -9.84 3.34 -15.82
CA THR A 364 -10.62 3.99 -14.77
C THR A 364 -9.75 4.97 -13.98
N GLN A 365 -10.36 6.05 -13.52
CA GLN A 365 -9.79 7.00 -12.57
C GLN A 365 -10.56 6.86 -11.24
N PRO A 366 -10.11 6.01 -10.33
CA PRO A 366 -10.86 5.68 -9.11
C PRO A 366 -10.91 6.83 -8.11
N PHE A 367 -9.97 7.78 -8.22
CA PHE A 367 -9.84 8.91 -7.31
C PHE A 367 -10.04 10.21 -8.07
N SER A 368 -11.10 10.93 -7.74
CA SER A 368 -11.34 12.27 -8.26
C SER A 368 -10.59 13.30 -7.41
N THR A 369 -9.58 13.91 -7.97
CA THR A 369 -8.89 15.05 -7.34
C THR A 369 -8.89 16.24 -8.30
N HIS A 370 -9.05 17.45 -7.76
CA HIS A 370 -8.90 18.68 -8.55
C HIS A 370 -7.43 19.12 -8.65
N LYS A 371 -6.50 18.31 -8.14
CA LYS A 371 -5.07 18.60 -8.07
C LYS A 371 -4.32 17.88 -9.17
N LYS A 372 -3.19 18.44 -9.60
CA LYS A 372 -2.31 17.76 -10.55
C LYS A 372 -1.71 16.51 -9.93
N VAL A 373 -1.79 15.40 -10.66
CA VAL A 373 -1.13 14.14 -10.31
C VAL A 373 0.14 13.99 -11.13
N ARG A 374 1.21 13.58 -10.46
CA ARG A 374 2.53 13.36 -11.06
C ARG A 374 3.21 12.18 -10.39
N ALA A 375 4.18 11.59 -11.10
CA ALA A 375 5.07 10.56 -10.56
C ALA A 375 4.30 9.42 -9.86
N VAL A 376 3.65 8.58 -10.64
CA VAL A 376 2.95 7.38 -10.16
C VAL A 376 3.92 6.21 -10.10
N ALA A 377 3.85 5.41 -9.04
CA ALA A 377 4.55 4.13 -8.93
C ALA A 377 3.58 3.03 -8.44
N ALA A 378 3.83 1.79 -8.84
CA ALA A 378 3.02 0.65 -8.43
C ALA A 378 3.89 -0.57 -8.12
N ALA A 379 3.48 -1.35 -7.12
CA ALA A 379 4.07 -2.65 -6.82
C ALA A 379 2.99 -3.64 -6.38
N ALA A 380 3.15 -4.91 -6.77
CA ALA A 380 2.28 -5.98 -6.32
C ALA A 380 2.92 -6.79 -5.19
N THR A 381 2.05 -7.37 -4.38
CA THR A 381 2.40 -8.44 -3.44
C THR A 381 2.11 -9.80 -4.07
N SER A 382 2.71 -10.85 -3.53
CA SER A 382 2.41 -12.24 -3.94
C SER A 382 0.94 -12.63 -3.76
N GLY A 383 0.20 -11.92 -2.92
CA GLY A 383 -1.24 -12.11 -2.71
C GLY A 383 -2.15 -11.39 -3.71
N GLY A 384 -1.60 -10.81 -4.78
CA GLY A 384 -2.39 -10.12 -5.82
C GLY A 384 -2.93 -8.75 -5.43
N THR A 385 -2.38 -8.17 -4.39
CA THR A 385 -2.68 -6.80 -3.98
C THR A 385 -1.69 -5.86 -4.68
N VAL A 386 -2.18 -4.79 -5.31
CA VAL A 386 -1.35 -3.74 -5.92
C VAL A 386 -1.44 -2.48 -5.08
N THR A 387 -0.31 -1.98 -4.67
CA THR A 387 -0.22 -0.65 -4.09
C THR A 387 0.19 0.34 -5.17
N VAL A 388 -0.58 1.40 -5.31
CA VAL A 388 -0.28 2.54 -6.18
C VAL A 388 0.01 3.74 -5.30
N THR A 389 1.11 4.42 -5.55
CA THR A 389 1.47 5.67 -4.89
C THR A 389 1.70 6.76 -5.93
N TRP A 390 1.37 8.00 -5.58
CA TRP A 390 1.50 9.13 -6.48
C TRP A 390 1.78 10.42 -5.72
N ARG A 391 2.28 11.39 -6.46
CA ARG A 391 2.40 12.76 -5.98
C ARG A 391 1.25 13.59 -6.54
N GLU A 392 0.51 14.28 -5.67
CA GLU A 392 -0.53 15.21 -6.09
C GLU A 392 -0.38 16.56 -5.41
N GLY A 393 -0.89 17.60 -6.05
CA GLY A 393 -0.90 18.95 -5.51
C GLY A 393 -0.65 20.02 -6.55
N TYR A 394 -0.49 21.24 -6.06
CA TYR A 394 -0.05 22.39 -6.84
C TYR A 394 1.42 22.67 -6.54
N SER A 395 2.10 23.39 -7.44
CA SER A 395 3.50 23.79 -7.20
C SER A 395 3.67 24.46 -5.83
N GLY A 396 4.57 23.94 -5.02
CA GLY A 396 4.82 24.38 -3.65
C GLY A 396 3.89 23.81 -2.57
N GLN A 397 2.93 22.95 -2.93
CA GLN A 397 2.08 22.21 -2.00
C GLN A 397 1.75 20.84 -2.59
N GLU A 398 2.73 19.97 -2.63
CA GLU A 398 2.59 18.62 -3.19
C GLU A 398 2.69 17.56 -2.08
N TYR A 399 1.88 16.52 -2.20
CA TYR A 399 1.74 15.47 -1.19
C TYR A 399 1.96 14.09 -1.81
N THR A 400 2.50 13.18 -1.02
CA THR A 400 2.55 11.76 -1.36
C THR A 400 1.26 11.09 -0.91
N MET A 401 0.63 10.43 -1.84
CA MET A 401 -0.61 9.67 -1.66
C MET A 401 -0.37 8.20 -1.97
N ALA A 402 -1.18 7.33 -1.39
CA ALA A 402 -1.21 5.91 -1.74
C ALA A 402 -2.61 5.33 -1.64
N ALA A 403 -2.88 4.31 -2.44
CA ALA A 403 -4.08 3.49 -2.36
C ALA A 403 -3.75 2.04 -2.76
N VAL A 404 -4.62 1.13 -2.38
CA VAL A 404 -4.44 -0.30 -2.60
C VAL A 404 -5.57 -0.84 -3.46
N PHE A 405 -5.20 -1.57 -4.51
CA PHE A 405 -6.11 -2.29 -5.38
C PHE A 405 -6.07 -3.78 -5.09
N LYS A 406 -7.23 -4.40 -4.89
CA LYS A 406 -7.36 -5.85 -4.67
C LYS A 406 -8.70 -6.36 -5.18
N GLY A 407 -8.68 -7.42 -5.98
CA GLY A 407 -9.90 -8.08 -6.44
C GLY A 407 -10.90 -7.18 -7.15
N GLY A 408 -10.43 -6.21 -7.93
CA GLY A 408 -11.28 -5.24 -8.65
C GLY A 408 -11.74 -4.03 -7.81
N THR A 409 -11.34 -3.94 -6.55
CA THR A 409 -11.74 -2.84 -5.65
C THR A 409 -10.54 -2.04 -5.17
N TRP A 410 -10.77 -0.77 -4.85
CA TRP A 410 -9.78 0.15 -4.30
C TRP A 410 -10.05 0.45 -2.83
N SER A 411 -8.99 0.59 -2.04
CA SER A 411 -9.07 1.32 -0.77
C SER A 411 -9.27 2.81 -1.03
N ALA A 412 -9.67 3.56 -0.01
CA ALA A 412 -9.56 5.01 -0.06
C ALA A 412 -8.12 5.46 -0.31
N ALA A 413 -7.96 6.58 -1.02
CA ALA A 413 -6.65 7.21 -1.20
C ALA A 413 -6.21 7.88 0.11
N ARG A 414 -4.99 7.62 0.54
CA ARG A 414 -4.44 8.18 1.77
C ARG A 414 -3.23 9.05 1.51
N ARG A 415 -3.15 10.18 2.20
CA ARG A 415 -1.94 10.99 2.27
C ARG A 415 -0.94 10.34 3.24
N LEU A 416 0.28 10.10 2.76
CA LEU A 416 1.38 9.54 3.55
C LEU A 416 2.33 10.62 4.08
N SER A 417 2.50 11.71 3.32
CA SER A 417 3.37 12.83 3.73
C SER A 417 2.74 13.65 4.84
N ALA A 418 3.58 14.28 5.69
CA ALA A 418 3.11 15.13 6.77
C ALA A 418 2.25 16.32 6.27
N THR A 419 1.33 16.79 7.11
CA THR A 419 0.50 17.97 6.80
C THR A 419 1.31 19.25 6.73
N SER A 420 2.44 19.31 7.46
CA SER A 420 3.39 20.42 7.45
C SER A 420 4.36 20.42 6.27
N THR A 421 4.36 19.36 5.45
CA THR A 421 5.24 19.25 4.28
C THR A 421 4.83 20.23 3.21
N GLN A 422 5.75 21.02 2.71
CA GLN A 422 5.50 21.98 1.65
C GLN A 422 5.47 21.32 0.28
N SER A 423 6.36 20.34 0.04
CA SER A 423 6.42 19.58 -1.20
C SER A 423 6.99 18.18 -0.95
N THR A 424 6.69 17.25 -1.85
CA THR A 424 7.28 15.90 -1.84
C THR A 424 7.94 15.58 -3.17
N GLY A 425 8.95 14.70 -3.15
CA GLY A 425 9.55 14.10 -4.35
C GLY A 425 8.66 13.05 -5.01
N ALA A 426 9.19 12.40 -6.03
CA ALA A 426 8.53 11.27 -6.68
C ALA A 426 8.51 10.06 -5.73
N PRO A 427 7.33 9.56 -5.31
CA PRO A 427 7.29 8.41 -4.45
C PRO A 427 7.66 7.14 -5.18
N GLN A 428 8.28 6.20 -4.45
CA GLN A 428 8.63 4.86 -4.91
C GLN A 428 7.92 3.83 -4.04
N VAL A 429 7.61 2.67 -4.59
CA VAL A 429 7.00 1.56 -3.85
C VAL A 429 7.62 0.24 -4.23
N ALA A 430 7.89 -0.60 -3.24
CA ALA A 430 8.34 -1.98 -3.41
C ALA A 430 7.69 -2.88 -2.35
N ALA A 431 7.55 -4.17 -2.64
CA ALA A 431 7.04 -5.14 -1.67
C ALA A 431 8.21 -5.78 -0.88
N ASP A 432 8.05 -5.94 0.42
CA ASP A 432 9.02 -6.65 1.25
C ASP A 432 8.79 -8.19 1.23
N ALA A 433 9.66 -8.94 1.92
CA ALA A 433 9.58 -10.41 2.00
C ALA A 433 8.26 -10.96 2.57
N LEU A 434 7.53 -10.16 3.34
CA LEU A 434 6.20 -10.52 3.87
C LEU A 434 5.07 -10.10 2.92
N GLY A 435 5.41 -9.58 1.74
CA GLY A 435 4.44 -9.06 0.77
C GLY A 435 3.81 -7.74 1.21
N ARG A 436 4.40 -7.01 2.15
CA ARG A 436 3.89 -5.70 2.56
C ARG A 436 4.48 -4.62 1.66
N PRO A 437 3.67 -3.71 1.12
CA PRO A 437 4.19 -2.59 0.38
C PRO A 437 4.93 -1.63 1.31
N VAL A 438 6.06 -1.14 0.83
CA VAL A 438 6.83 -0.06 1.45
C VAL A 438 6.89 1.07 0.45
N VAL A 439 6.32 2.20 0.81
CA VAL A 439 6.39 3.44 0.04
C VAL A 439 7.46 4.32 0.66
N ALA A 440 8.34 4.88 -0.17
CA ALA A 440 9.33 5.86 0.26
C ALA A 440 9.20 7.14 -0.60
N TRP A 441 9.46 8.30 0.00
CA TRP A 441 9.36 9.59 -0.66
C TRP A 441 10.23 10.65 0.03
N ASP A 442 10.51 11.72 -0.68
CA ASP A 442 11.17 12.91 -0.15
C ASP A 442 10.16 13.87 0.48
N GLU A 443 10.53 14.53 1.56
CA GLU A 443 9.80 15.70 2.06
C GLU A 443 10.69 16.95 2.06
N TYR A 444 10.11 18.06 1.65
CA TYR A 444 10.77 19.35 1.57
C TYR A 444 10.11 20.35 2.51
N LYS A 445 10.92 21.19 3.15
CA LYS A 445 10.48 22.26 4.04
C LYS A 445 10.90 23.64 3.51
N PRO A 446 10.21 24.71 3.90
CA PRO A 446 10.64 26.08 3.60
C PRO A 446 12.03 26.36 4.20
N THR A 447 12.82 27.13 3.50
CA THR A 447 14.04 27.76 4.04
C THR A 447 13.77 29.20 4.46
N GLU A 448 14.62 29.76 5.29
CA GLU A 448 14.54 31.17 5.72
C GLU A 448 14.64 32.16 4.54
N THR A 449 15.19 31.74 3.41
CA THR A 449 15.38 32.53 2.19
C THR A 449 14.29 32.34 1.13
N ASN A 450 13.09 31.90 1.51
CA ASN A 450 11.97 31.60 0.60
C ASN A 450 12.23 30.46 -0.42
N GLY A 451 13.23 29.64 -0.19
CA GLY A 451 13.48 28.41 -0.95
C GLY A 451 12.85 27.19 -0.31
N ILE A 452 13.15 26.03 -0.85
CA ILE A 452 12.83 24.73 -0.25
C ILE A 452 14.12 23.94 -0.03
N ALA A 453 14.21 23.21 1.05
CA ALA A 453 15.30 22.29 1.33
C ALA A 453 14.75 20.90 1.63
N LEU A 454 15.53 19.86 1.33
CA LEU A 454 15.18 18.49 1.66
C LEU A 454 15.17 18.33 3.19
N ASP A 455 14.02 17.99 3.76
CA ASP A 455 13.89 17.66 5.19
C ASP A 455 14.41 16.25 5.46
N GLY A 456 14.11 15.32 4.58
CA GLY A 456 14.60 13.93 4.61
C GLY A 456 13.83 13.03 3.65
N VAL A 457 14.30 11.79 3.55
CA VAL A 457 13.58 10.70 2.89
C VAL A 457 12.78 9.95 3.95
N TYR A 458 11.49 9.83 3.73
CA TYR A 458 10.55 9.16 4.61
C TYR A 458 10.01 7.89 4.00
N GLN A 459 9.53 6.99 4.82
CA GLN A 459 8.86 5.77 4.40
C GLN A 459 7.62 5.48 5.24
N ALA A 460 6.67 4.78 4.63
CA ALA A 460 5.56 4.13 5.30
C ALA A 460 5.36 2.73 4.72
N THR A 461 4.91 1.81 5.54
CA THR A 461 4.52 0.48 5.11
C THR A 461 3.13 0.18 5.62
N THR A 462 2.38 -0.63 4.88
CA THR A 462 1.19 -1.20 5.48
C THR A 462 1.64 -2.12 6.61
N THR A 463 1.23 -1.80 7.78
CA THR A 463 1.34 -2.77 8.87
C THR A 463 0.38 -3.90 8.54
N SER A 464 0.76 -5.13 8.79
CA SER A 464 -0.21 -6.23 8.99
C SER A 464 -0.90 -6.03 10.34
N ARG A 465 -1.22 -4.77 10.66
CA ARG A 465 -2.00 -4.50 11.83
C ARG A 465 -3.33 -5.25 11.66
N ALA A 466 -3.67 -6.04 12.62
CA ALA A 466 -5.06 -6.13 13.01
C ALA A 466 -5.66 -4.71 12.91
N LEU A 467 -6.94 -4.59 12.53
CA LEU A 467 -7.66 -3.30 12.54
C LEU A 467 -7.06 -2.34 13.54
N PRO A 468 -7.03 -1.00 13.26
CA PRO A 468 -6.66 -0.05 14.30
C PRO A 468 -7.33 -0.54 15.57
N GLU A 469 -6.57 -0.60 16.64
CA GLU A 469 -7.15 -0.89 17.94
C GLU A 469 -8.38 0.02 18.02
N TRP A 470 -9.53 -0.54 18.18
CA TRP A 470 -10.76 0.22 18.24
C TRP A 470 -10.58 1.45 19.14
N ARG A 471 -10.72 2.66 18.54
CA ARG A 471 -10.51 3.96 19.17
C ARG A 471 -9.05 4.37 19.40
N ASP A 472 -8.10 3.89 18.64
CA ASP A 472 -6.71 4.33 18.69
C ASP A 472 -6.51 5.62 17.86
N TYR A 473 -6.81 6.77 18.44
CA TYR A 473 -6.67 8.10 17.82
C TYR A 473 -5.26 8.68 17.92
N THR A 474 -4.42 8.13 18.79
CA THR A 474 -3.01 8.57 18.91
C THR A 474 -2.08 7.72 18.05
N ASP A 475 -2.57 6.64 17.44
CA ASP A 475 -1.82 5.68 16.63
C ASP A 475 -0.63 5.05 17.41
N ASP A 476 -0.85 4.82 18.71
CA ASP A 476 0.12 4.22 19.62
C ASP A 476 -0.12 2.72 19.86
N GLY A 477 -1.17 2.16 19.28
CA GLY A 477 -1.55 0.76 19.38
C GLY A 477 -2.47 0.47 20.56
N LYS A 478 -3.04 1.47 21.19
CA LYS A 478 -3.93 1.35 22.34
C LYS A 478 -5.20 2.17 22.15
N ALA A 479 -6.27 1.78 22.81
CA ALA A 479 -7.51 2.53 22.76
C ALA A 479 -7.39 3.85 23.54
N ASP A 480 -7.96 4.92 22.98
CA ASP A 480 -7.96 6.27 23.54
C ASP A 480 -9.33 6.69 24.05
N LEU A 481 -9.34 7.65 24.97
CA LEU A 481 -10.55 8.22 25.54
C LEU A 481 -10.72 9.68 25.08
N PHE A 482 -11.88 10.02 24.55
CA PHE A 482 -12.25 11.41 24.32
C PHE A 482 -12.78 12.04 25.60
N GLY A 483 -12.25 13.21 25.95
CA GLY A 483 -12.77 14.03 27.01
C GLY A 483 -13.09 15.44 26.51
N ARG A 484 -14.26 15.94 26.86
CA ARG A 484 -14.73 17.27 26.51
C ARG A 484 -14.97 18.13 27.73
N ASP A 485 -14.40 19.32 27.76
CA ASP A 485 -14.63 20.36 28.74
C ASP A 485 -15.02 21.69 28.08
N SER A 486 -15.13 22.75 28.86
CA SER A 486 -15.42 24.10 28.35
C SER A 486 -14.35 24.66 27.41
N SER A 487 -13.18 24.05 27.39
CA SER A 487 -12.03 24.45 26.57
C SER A 487 -11.90 23.68 25.26
N GLY A 488 -12.75 22.66 25.01
CA GLY A 488 -12.79 21.87 23.78
C GLY A 488 -12.66 20.37 23.99
N LEU A 489 -12.43 19.66 22.89
CA LEU A 489 -12.21 18.22 22.85
C LEU A 489 -10.72 17.91 23.08
N LYS A 490 -10.45 16.88 23.87
CA LYS A 490 -9.09 16.35 24.11
C LYS A 490 -9.11 14.83 23.92
N VAL A 491 -8.01 14.30 23.38
CA VAL A 491 -7.71 12.87 23.46
C VAL A 491 -6.90 12.59 24.71
N TYR A 492 -7.22 11.55 25.41
CA TYR A 492 -6.45 11.01 26.50
C TYR A 492 -5.90 9.66 26.06
N ALA A 493 -4.59 9.63 25.76
CA ALA A 493 -3.91 8.41 25.36
C ALA A 493 -3.99 7.35 26.44
N GLY A 494 -4.41 6.16 26.04
CA GLY A 494 -4.60 5.02 26.93
C GLY A 494 -3.28 4.34 27.28
N ASP A 495 -3.06 4.15 28.59
CA ASP A 495 -2.06 3.23 29.10
C ASP A 495 -2.73 2.49 30.26
N ALA A 496 -2.53 1.20 30.38
CA ALA A 496 -3.17 0.30 31.34
C ALA A 496 -3.36 0.87 32.76
N THR A 497 -2.64 1.91 33.10
CA THR A 497 -2.63 2.57 34.42
C THR A 497 -2.81 4.08 34.38
N LYS A 498 -2.71 4.69 33.18
CA LYS A 498 -2.68 6.13 33.03
C LYS A 498 -3.57 6.55 31.85
N LEU A 499 -4.18 7.72 32.00
CA LEU A 499 -4.79 8.48 30.92
C LEU A 499 -4.00 9.78 30.79
N SER A 500 -3.15 9.85 29.80
CA SER A 500 -2.29 11.02 29.58
C SER A 500 -3.02 12.00 28.66
N ALA A 501 -3.12 13.27 29.05
CA ALA A 501 -3.70 14.29 28.17
C ALA A 501 -2.82 14.45 26.92
N GLY A 502 -3.41 14.16 25.78
CA GLY A 502 -2.78 14.29 24.45
C GLY A 502 -3.21 15.56 23.73
N GLN A 503 -3.39 15.43 22.42
CA GLN A 503 -3.78 16.55 21.56
C GLN A 503 -5.12 17.16 21.96
N ARG A 504 -5.23 18.45 21.69
CA ARG A 504 -6.45 19.22 21.88
C ARG A 504 -6.97 19.67 20.51
N ALA A 505 -8.22 19.36 20.22
CA ALA A 505 -8.93 19.95 19.10
C ALA A 505 -9.61 21.26 19.49
N SER A 506 -9.95 22.08 18.51
CA SER A 506 -10.68 23.32 18.71
C SER A 506 -12.07 23.10 19.28
N SER A 507 -12.68 24.18 19.79
CA SER A 507 -14.00 24.14 20.42
C SER A 507 -15.10 23.79 19.41
N TRP A 508 -15.89 22.83 19.77
CA TRP A 508 -17.16 22.50 19.09
C TRP A 508 -18.32 23.31 19.68
N PRO A 509 -19.35 23.65 18.91
CA PRO A 509 -20.54 24.33 19.44
C PRO A 509 -21.12 23.61 20.65
N THR A 510 -21.66 24.36 21.58
CA THR A 510 -22.33 23.79 22.78
C THR A 510 -23.48 22.86 22.35
N GLY A 511 -23.57 21.67 22.94
CA GLY A 511 -24.57 20.66 22.57
C GLY A 511 -24.18 19.75 21.41
N THR A 512 -23.04 19.96 20.75
CA THR A 512 -22.53 19.03 19.74
C THR A 512 -22.12 17.72 20.41
N GLN A 513 -22.55 16.58 19.86
CA GLN A 513 -22.06 15.27 20.24
C GLN A 513 -20.89 14.91 19.31
N VAL A 514 -19.72 14.67 19.86
CA VAL A 514 -18.53 14.18 19.15
C VAL A 514 -18.32 12.74 19.59
N LEU A 515 -18.42 11.81 18.68
CA LEU A 515 -18.42 10.38 18.95
C LEU A 515 -17.24 9.72 18.24
N PRO A 516 -16.33 9.07 18.96
CA PRO A 516 -15.34 8.17 18.35
C PRO A 516 -16.08 7.12 17.54
N PHE A 517 -15.65 6.91 16.29
CA PHE A 517 -16.40 6.01 15.42
C PHE A 517 -15.55 4.82 15.03
N GLY A 518 -14.63 4.83 14.33
CA GLY A 518 -13.83 3.80 13.69
C GLY A 518 -13.62 4.17 12.24
N ASP A 519 -12.85 3.40 11.55
CA ASP A 519 -12.52 3.63 10.14
C ASP A 519 -13.79 3.53 9.26
N LEU A 520 -14.30 4.66 8.78
CA LEU A 520 -15.48 4.73 7.91
C LEU A 520 -15.12 4.69 6.44
N ASP A 521 -14.01 5.31 6.06
CA ASP A 521 -13.62 5.46 4.65
C ASP A 521 -12.61 4.40 4.18
N GLY A 522 -12.12 3.54 5.09
CA GLY A 522 -11.23 2.43 4.79
C GLY A 522 -9.76 2.83 4.72
N ASP A 523 -9.39 4.01 5.25
CA ASP A 523 -8.02 4.52 5.24
C ASP A 523 -7.16 3.95 6.37
N GLY A 524 -7.80 3.25 7.32
CA GLY A 524 -7.19 2.60 8.46
C GLY A 524 -6.92 3.52 9.64
N CYS A 525 -7.46 4.72 9.66
CA CYS A 525 -7.52 5.58 10.83
C CYS A 525 -8.95 5.60 11.39
N ASP A 526 -9.08 5.75 12.69
CA ASP A 526 -10.39 5.91 13.30
C ASP A 526 -10.94 7.31 13.00
N ASP A 527 -12.19 7.36 12.52
CA ASP A 527 -12.91 8.58 12.18
C ASP A 527 -13.76 9.09 13.32
N VAL A 528 -14.28 10.29 13.18
CA VAL A 528 -15.12 10.92 14.18
C VAL A 528 -16.50 11.22 13.59
N PHE A 529 -17.54 10.69 14.23
CA PHE A 529 -18.91 11.06 13.92
C PHE A 529 -19.33 12.24 14.79
N VAL A 530 -19.91 13.26 14.17
CA VAL A 530 -20.34 14.49 14.85
C VAL A 530 -21.81 14.73 14.56
N ARG A 531 -22.60 14.93 15.65
CA ARG A 531 -23.98 15.39 15.56
C ARG A 531 -24.10 16.77 16.18
N PHE A 532 -24.53 17.73 15.40
CA PHE A 532 -24.75 19.11 15.84
C PHE A 532 -26.10 19.29 16.56
N PRO A 533 -26.26 20.36 17.36
CA PRO A 533 -27.46 20.57 18.17
C PRO A 533 -28.77 20.65 17.37
N LYS A 534 -28.71 21.05 16.11
CA LYS A 534 -29.89 21.14 15.22
C LYS A 534 -30.24 19.83 14.52
N GLY A 535 -29.50 18.74 14.80
CA GLY A 535 -29.71 17.44 14.20
C GLY A 535 -28.90 17.18 12.91
N GLU A 536 -28.09 18.11 12.47
CA GLU A 536 -27.11 17.86 11.40
C GLU A 536 -26.08 16.85 11.87
N ALA A 537 -25.64 15.95 10.98
CA ALA A 537 -24.66 14.94 11.30
C ALA A 537 -23.63 14.82 10.17
N ASP A 538 -22.36 14.85 10.54
CA ASP A 538 -21.21 14.77 9.66
C ASP A 538 -20.23 13.73 10.17
N VAL A 539 -19.46 13.15 9.25
CA VAL A 539 -18.27 12.35 9.54
C VAL A 539 -17.04 13.15 9.18
N TYR A 540 -16.12 13.14 10.09
CA TYR A 540 -14.81 13.76 9.92
C TYR A 540 -13.78 12.65 9.74
N PRO A 541 -13.35 12.36 8.49
CA PRO A 541 -12.20 11.50 8.26
C PRO A 541 -10.97 12.08 8.93
N THR A 542 -10.33 11.31 9.79
CA THR A 542 -9.14 11.76 10.48
C THR A 542 -7.89 11.24 9.78
N VAL A 543 -6.76 11.87 10.06
CA VAL A 543 -5.46 11.26 9.80
C VAL A 543 -5.02 10.57 11.08
N CYS A 544 -4.45 9.37 11.00
CA CYS A 544 -3.97 8.68 12.19
C CYS A 544 -3.07 9.58 13.04
N GLY A 545 -3.32 9.61 14.33
CA GLY A 545 -2.64 10.50 15.27
C GLY A 545 -3.17 11.95 15.26
N GLY A 546 -4.27 12.23 14.57
CA GLY A 546 -4.87 13.58 14.48
C GLY A 546 -6.31 13.64 14.98
N LEU A 547 -6.68 14.78 15.56
CA LEU A 547 -8.07 15.10 15.89
C LEU A 547 -8.62 16.11 14.90
N PRO A 548 -9.87 15.94 14.43
CA PRO A 548 -10.51 16.93 13.59
C PRO A 548 -10.99 18.13 14.44
N ASP A 549 -11.05 19.27 13.81
CA ASP A 549 -11.79 20.44 14.28
C ASP A 549 -13.01 20.70 13.39
N GLN A 550 -13.84 21.66 13.76
CA GLN A 550 -15.05 21.97 13.00
C GLN A 550 -14.79 22.39 11.54
N GLN A 551 -13.59 22.85 11.22
CA GLN A 551 -13.18 23.33 9.90
C GLN A 551 -12.46 22.25 9.09
N SER A 552 -12.15 21.12 9.71
CA SER A 552 -11.55 19.99 9.03
C SER A 552 -12.47 19.46 7.93
N PHE A 553 -11.90 18.80 6.95
CA PHE A 553 -12.69 18.15 5.91
C PHE A 553 -13.71 17.18 6.54
N HIS A 554 -14.95 17.26 6.10
CA HIS A 554 -16.03 16.40 6.59
C HIS A 554 -16.98 16.02 5.46
N VAL A 555 -17.66 14.90 5.66
CA VAL A 555 -18.68 14.40 4.74
C VAL A 555 -20.03 14.49 5.44
N LYS A 556 -20.95 15.20 4.84
CA LYS A 556 -22.31 15.33 5.38
C LYS A 556 -23.05 13.99 5.28
N VAL A 557 -23.48 13.47 6.42
CA VAL A 557 -24.22 12.22 6.51
C VAL A 557 -25.72 12.49 6.35
N SER A 558 -26.26 13.46 7.08
CA SER A 558 -27.67 13.80 7.05
C SER A 558 -27.94 15.18 7.62
N SER A 559 -29.01 15.81 7.18
CA SER A 559 -29.48 17.10 7.68
C SER A 559 -30.37 16.98 8.93
N ASP A 560 -30.88 15.82 9.25
CA ASP A 560 -31.78 15.65 10.39
C ASP A 560 -31.62 14.29 11.09
N TRP A 561 -30.90 14.34 12.20
CA TRP A 561 -30.79 13.28 13.20
C TRP A 561 -31.45 13.67 14.52
N SER A 562 -32.28 14.71 14.54
CA SER A 562 -32.94 15.21 15.75
C SER A 562 -33.92 14.18 16.33
N GLY A 563 -34.43 13.25 15.51
CA GLY A 563 -35.31 12.16 15.94
C GLY A 563 -34.65 11.05 16.76
N TYR A 564 -33.33 11.11 16.98
CA TYR A 564 -32.59 10.14 17.80
C TYR A 564 -32.17 10.75 19.14
N ASP A 565 -32.47 10.11 20.25
CA ASP A 565 -32.04 10.51 21.59
C ASP A 565 -30.74 9.82 22.04
N ALA A 566 -30.33 8.76 21.37
CA ALA A 566 -29.03 8.12 21.55
C ALA A 566 -28.38 7.75 20.20
N VAL A 567 -27.06 8.01 20.09
CA VAL A 567 -26.20 7.55 19.01
C VAL A 567 -24.93 7.01 19.64
N VAL A 568 -24.56 5.78 19.32
CA VAL A 568 -23.36 5.11 19.81
C VAL A 568 -22.71 4.31 18.68
N SER A 569 -21.41 4.09 18.77
CA SER A 569 -20.67 3.23 17.85
C SER A 569 -20.09 2.03 18.60
N PRO A 570 -20.77 0.89 18.57
CA PRO A 570 -20.32 -0.32 19.25
C PRO A 570 -19.22 -1.11 18.51
N GLY A 571 -18.80 -0.65 17.34
CA GLY A 571 -17.96 -1.40 16.43
C GLY A 571 -18.77 -2.13 15.37
N ASP A 572 -18.22 -3.19 14.81
CA ASP A 572 -18.92 -4.02 13.81
C ASP A 572 -20.06 -4.82 14.45
N LEU A 573 -21.29 -4.40 14.17
CA LEU A 573 -22.51 -5.09 14.57
C LEU A 573 -23.05 -6.04 13.50
N THR A 574 -22.68 -5.79 12.23
CA THR A 574 -23.24 -6.53 11.09
C THR A 574 -22.38 -7.70 10.64
N GLY A 575 -21.14 -7.82 11.16
CA GLY A 575 -20.22 -8.90 10.83
C GLY A 575 -19.51 -8.69 9.50
N ASP A 576 -19.52 -7.47 8.96
CA ASP A 576 -18.85 -7.14 7.70
C ASP A 576 -17.41 -6.60 7.89
N GLY A 577 -16.94 -6.55 9.15
CA GLY A 577 -15.61 -6.13 9.54
C GLY A 577 -15.44 -4.61 9.62
N ARG A 578 -16.51 -3.83 9.56
CA ARG A 578 -16.51 -2.37 9.63
C ARG A 578 -17.33 -1.88 10.83
N ALA A 579 -16.89 -0.76 11.40
CA ALA A 579 -17.64 -0.13 12.47
C ALA A 579 -18.98 0.40 11.97
N ASP A 580 -20.05 0.19 12.76
CA ASP A 580 -21.40 0.62 12.48
C ASP A 580 -21.89 1.66 13.51
N LEU A 581 -22.92 2.43 13.16
CA LEU A 581 -23.66 3.27 14.11
C LEU A 581 -24.93 2.57 14.59
N LEU A 582 -25.16 2.70 15.88
CA LEU A 582 -26.42 2.31 16.51
C LEU A 582 -27.15 3.55 17.02
N THR A 583 -28.40 3.72 16.65
CA THR A 583 -29.22 4.86 17.02
C THR A 583 -30.48 4.40 17.74
N ARG A 584 -30.99 5.22 18.69
CA ARG A 584 -32.30 5.00 19.29
C ARG A 584 -33.29 6.10 18.90
N SER A 585 -34.42 5.73 18.37
CA SER A 585 -35.50 6.65 18.06
C SER A 585 -36.12 7.21 19.36
N ALA A 586 -36.11 8.53 19.49
CA ALA A 586 -36.70 9.22 20.66
C ALA A 586 -38.18 8.95 20.84
N SER A 587 -38.94 8.83 19.74
CA SER A 587 -40.38 8.66 19.76
C SER A 587 -40.84 7.22 20.04
N THR A 588 -40.06 6.21 19.64
CA THR A 588 -40.47 4.81 19.68
C THR A 588 -39.62 3.93 20.57
N GLY A 589 -38.44 4.40 21.01
CA GLY A 589 -37.48 3.59 21.74
C GLY A 589 -36.91 2.42 20.95
N LYS A 590 -37.08 2.40 19.60
CA LYS A 590 -36.54 1.36 18.73
C LYS A 590 -35.08 1.65 18.43
N LEU A 591 -34.28 0.60 18.35
CA LEU A 591 -32.87 0.70 17.89
C LEU A 591 -32.78 0.43 16.40
N TYR A 592 -31.92 1.21 15.73
CA TYR A 592 -31.59 1.03 14.33
C TYR A 592 -30.07 1.01 14.14
N VAL A 593 -29.60 0.09 13.29
CA VAL A 593 -28.21 0.04 12.84
C VAL A 593 -28.10 0.76 11.49
N TYR A 594 -27.13 1.63 11.37
CA TYR A 594 -26.64 2.19 10.13
C TYR A 594 -25.32 1.50 9.81
N ALA A 595 -25.34 0.51 8.93
CA ALA A 595 -24.15 -0.22 8.54
C ALA A 595 -23.24 0.66 7.68
N ASN A 596 -21.94 0.62 7.95
CA ASN A 596 -20.92 1.26 7.16
C ASN A 596 -20.93 0.72 5.72
N ASN A 597 -20.91 1.59 4.71
CA ASN A 597 -20.94 1.19 3.31
C ASN A 597 -19.54 0.96 2.71
N GLY A 598 -18.46 1.23 3.47
CA GLY A 598 -17.07 1.12 3.05
C GLY A 598 -16.63 2.19 2.04
N ALA A 599 -17.40 3.26 1.90
CA ALA A 599 -17.17 4.36 0.96
C ALA A 599 -17.40 5.74 1.61
N GLY A 600 -17.10 5.86 2.91
CA GLY A 600 -17.24 7.12 3.64
C GLY A 600 -18.67 7.46 4.06
N GLY A 601 -19.59 6.48 4.10
CA GLY A 601 -20.99 6.72 4.46
C GLY A 601 -21.71 5.48 5.01
N PHE A 602 -23.01 5.53 5.09
CA PHE A 602 -23.83 4.48 5.66
C PHE A 602 -24.86 3.91 4.67
N LYS A 603 -25.16 2.64 4.84
CA LYS A 603 -26.31 1.96 4.19
C LYS A 603 -27.63 2.42 4.82
N ALA A 604 -28.75 2.14 4.17
CA ALA A 604 -30.07 2.36 4.77
C ALA A 604 -30.17 1.64 6.13
N ARG A 605 -30.78 2.32 7.13
CA ARG A 605 -30.91 1.78 8.48
C ARG A 605 -31.75 0.50 8.52
N THR A 606 -31.37 -0.43 9.38
CA THR A 606 -32.10 -1.65 9.68
C THR A 606 -32.54 -1.68 11.14
N LEU A 607 -33.67 -2.35 11.47
CA LEU A 607 -34.15 -2.48 12.83
C LEU A 607 -33.27 -3.45 13.62
N ALA A 608 -32.62 -2.97 14.69
CA ALA A 608 -31.76 -3.76 15.57
C ALA A 608 -32.52 -4.34 16.78
N GLY A 609 -33.56 -3.67 17.24
CA GLY A 609 -34.35 -4.10 18.40
C GLY A 609 -35.44 -3.12 18.79
N SER A 610 -36.32 -3.56 19.72
CA SER A 610 -37.43 -2.77 20.25
C SER A 610 -37.42 -2.82 21.77
N GLY A 611 -38.12 -1.85 22.45
CA GLY A 611 -38.23 -1.82 23.89
C GLY A 611 -37.08 -1.15 24.64
N PHE A 612 -36.24 -0.37 23.95
CA PHE A 612 -35.07 0.31 24.55
C PHE A 612 -35.39 1.70 25.13
N GLY A 613 -36.62 2.17 25.04
CA GLY A 613 -37.05 3.47 25.61
C GLY A 613 -36.87 3.61 27.11
N GLY A 614 -36.88 2.52 27.87
CA GLY A 614 -36.70 2.49 29.32
C GLY A 614 -35.24 2.60 29.81
N TYR A 615 -34.27 2.57 28.92
CA TYR A 615 -32.87 2.67 29.33
C TYR A 615 -32.40 4.13 29.33
N LYS A 616 -31.76 4.56 30.43
CA LYS A 616 -31.23 5.91 30.60
C LYS A 616 -30.03 6.18 29.68
N LYS A 617 -29.18 5.16 29.47
CA LYS A 617 -27.97 5.25 28.69
C LYS A 617 -27.71 3.97 27.89
N LEU A 618 -27.28 4.12 26.64
CA LEU A 618 -26.70 3.06 25.82
C LEU A 618 -25.20 3.30 25.76
N ILE A 619 -24.40 2.23 25.84
CA ILE A 619 -22.95 2.27 25.92
C ILE A 619 -22.39 1.25 24.91
N ALA A 620 -21.54 1.70 24.01
CA ALA A 620 -20.77 0.80 23.18
C ALA A 620 -19.91 -0.11 24.06
N ALA A 621 -19.89 -1.39 23.80
CA ALA A 621 -19.30 -2.34 24.73
C ALA A 621 -18.10 -3.13 24.15
N GLY A 622 -17.96 -3.16 22.83
CA GLY A 622 -17.01 -4.09 22.21
C GLY A 622 -17.44 -5.55 22.44
N ASP A 623 -16.56 -6.50 22.14
CA ASP A 623 -16.77 -7.90 22.44
C ASP A 623 -16.47 -8.18 23.92
N LEU A 624 -17.50 -8.18 24.75
CA LEU A 624 -17.37 -8.42 26.20
C LEU A 624 -17.31 -9.90 26.57
N ASN A 625 -17.83 -10.76 25.71
CA ASN A 625 -17.98 -12.18 26.05
C ASN A 625 -17.00 -13.09 25.30
N GLY A 626 -16.14 -12.53 24.43
CA GLY A 626 -15.14 -13.26 23.69
C GLY A 626 -15.70 -14.10 22.53
N ASP A 627 -16.93 -13.79 22.04
CA ASP A 627 -17.56 -14.54 20.94
C ASP A 627 -17.25 -13.94 19.54
N GLY A 628 -16.39 -12.92 19.47
CA GLY A 628 -15.98 -12.23 18.24
C GLY A 628 -17.02 -11.25 17.70
N ARG A 629 -18.04 -10.89 18.49
CA ARG A 629 -19.13 -9.98 18.10
C ARG A 629 -19.28 -8.86 19.11
N ASN A 630 -19.51 -7.66 18.62
CA ASN A 630 -19.62 -6.50 19.49
C ASN A 630 -20.98 -6.49 20.22
N ASP A 631 -20.92 -6.22 21.52
CA ASP A 631 -22.02 -6.17 22.45
C ASP A 631 -22.50 -4.73 22.71
N LEU A 632 -23.69 -4.59 23.29
CA LEU A 632 -24.23 -3.32 23.78
C LEU A 632 -24.47 -3.43 25.28
N LEU A 633 -24.07 -2.40 26.04
CA LEU A 633 -24.46 -2.21 27.41
C LEU A 633 -25.57 -1.15 27.48
N ALA A 634 -26.52 -1.36 28.38
CA ALA A 634 -27.62 -0.44 28.65
C ALA A 634 -27.88 -0.29 30.14
N LEU A 635 -27.96 0.95 30.61
CA LEU A 635 -28.28 1.29 31.98
C LEU A 635 -29.79 1.61 32.07
N ASP A 636 -30.53 0.89 32.93
CA ASP A 636 -31.95 1.07 33.08
C ASP A 636 -32.35 2.13 34.15
N ALA A 637 -33.66 2.33 34.35
CA ALA A 637 -34.19 3.29 35.30
C ALA A 637 -33.79 2.97 36.74
N SER A 638 -33.63 1.69 37.08
CA SER A 638 -33.23 1.20 38.40
C SER A 638 -31.73 1.24 38.65
N ASN A 639 -30.94 1.77 37.69
CA ASN A 639 -29.46 1.79 37.70
C ASN A 639 -28.84 0.38 37.59
N GLU A 640 -29.56 -0.57 37.02
CA GLU A 640 -28.98 -1.86 36.68
C GLU A 640 -28.32 -1.80 35.31
N LEU A 641 -27.10 -2.34 35.20
CA LEU A 641 -26.36 -2.42 33.95
C LEU A 641 -26.59 -3.77 33.28
N TRP A 642 -27.17 -3.72 32.10
CA TRP A 642 -27.54 -4.88 31.28
C TRP A 642 -26.67 -5.00 30.07
N ARG A 643 -26.23 -6.22 29.69
CA ARG A 643 -25.59 -6.56 28.45
C ARG A 643 -26.57 -7.18 27.47
N PHE A 644 -26.47 -6.74 26.24
CA PHE A 644 -27.12 -7.32 25.07
C PHE A 644 -26.04 -7.86 24.14
N SER A 645 -25.87 -9.18 24.05
CA SER A 645 -24.85 -9.78 23.18
C SER A 645 -25.23 -9.64 21.71
N GLY A 646 -24.27 -9.18 20.90
CA GLY A 646 -24.47 -9.04 19.47
C GLY A 646 -24.65 -10.39 18.76
N THR A 647 -25.39 -10.39 17.67
CA THR A 647 -25.58 -11.59 16.82
C THR A 647 -24.61 -11.62 15.64
N GLY A 648 -23.92 -10.51 15.35
CA GLY A 648 -23.13 -10.34 14.14
C GLY A 648 -23.96 -10.11 12.87
N THR A 649 -25.27 -9.81 13.02
CA THR A 649 -26.19 -9.51 11.91
C THR A 649 -26.99 -8.22 12.16
N GLY A 650 -26.46 -7.33 13.00
CA GLY A 650 -27.09 -6.05 13.34
C GLY A 650 -28.21 -6.14 14.41
N THR A 651 -28.34 -7.27 15.10
CA THR A 651 -29.33 -7.48 16.15
C THR A 651 -28.72 -7.99 17.45
N PHE A 652 -29.50 -8.12 18.51
CA PHE A 652 -29.00 -8.51 19.82
C PHE A 652 -29.78 -9.71 20.40
N LYS A 653 -29.09 -10.54 21.21
CA LYS A 653 -29.66 -11.60 22.02
C LYS A 653 -30.39 -10.99 23.23
N PRO A 654 -31.26 -11.76 23.95
CA PRO A 654 -31.87 -11.31 25.21
C PRO A 654 -30.82 -10.82 26.20
N ARG A 655 -31.20 -9.81 27.00
CA ARG A 655 -30.30 -9.16 27.94
C ARG A 655 -29.88 -10.09 29.09
N SER A 656 -28.69 -9.87 29.62
CA SER A 656 -28.17 -10.45 30.85
C SER A 656 -27.69 -9.34 31.80
N LEU A 657 -27.93 -9.53 33.10
CA LEU A 657 -27.52 -8.56 34.10
C LEU A 657 -26.02 -8.62 34.33
N VAL A 658 -25.36 -7.46 34.28
CA VAL A 658 -23.92 -7.31 34.54
C VAL A 658 -23.67 -6.80 35.95
N PHE A 659 -24.31 -5.70 36.31
CA PHE A 659 -24.24 -5.11 37.64
C PHE A 659 -25.61 -4.66 38.12
N LYS A 660 -25.88 -4.89 39.42
CA LYS A 660 -27.03 -4.36 40.14
C LYS A 660 -26.66 -3.06 40.84
N ASP A 661 -27.55 -2.05 40.81
CA ASP A 661 -27.35 -0.72 41.43
C ASP A 661 -26.04 0.00 41.04
N TRP A 662 -25.60 -0.17 39.79
CA TRP A 662 -24.29 0.31 39.38
C TRP A 662 -24.23 1.80 38.99
N GLY A 663 -25.31 2.36 38.49
CA GLY A 663 -25.31 3.68 37.84
C GLY A 663 -25.42 4.89 38.76
N THR A 664 -25.67 4.74 40.07
CA THR A 664 -25.91 5.86 41.00
C THR A 664 -24.66 6.66 41.32
N SER A 665 -23.49 6.06 41.26
CA SER A 665 -22.22 6.65 41.66
C SER A 665 -21.49 7.36 40.50
N TYR A 666 -21.90 7.13 39.25
CA TYR A 666 -21.18 7.62 38.06
C TYR A 666 -21.98 8.67 37.31
N LYS A 667 -21.31 9.77 36.94
CA LYS A 667 -21.86 10.82 36.08
C LYS A 667 -21.73 10.48 34.61
N ASP A 668 -20.67 9.73 34.24
CA ASP A 668 -20.43 9.34 32.85
C ASP A 668 -19.74 7.98 32.75
N VAL A 669 -19.95 7.29 31.61
CA VAL A 669 -19.47 5.93 31.39
C VAL A 669 -19.21 5.71 29.91
N VAL A 670 -18.08 5.11 29.57
CA VAL A 670 -17.69 4.69 28.23
C VAL A 670 -17.16 3.27 28.28
N GLY A 671 -17.50 2.46 27.28
CA GLY A 671 -17.03 1.08 27.13
C GLY A 671 -16.50 0.83 25.74
N GLY A 672 -16.09 -0.41 25.50
CA GLY A 672 -15.57 -0.84 24.22
C GLY A 672 -14.10 -0.46 23.99
N LEU A 673 -13.37 -0.11 25.04
CA LEU A 673 -11.96 0.25 25.02
C LEU A 673 -11.15 -0.91 25.57
N ASP A 674 -10.07 -1.33 24.94
CA ASP A 674 -9.02 -2.09 25.62
C ASP A 674 -7.98 -1.13 26.20
N LEU A 675 -8.34 -0.48 27.31
CA LEU A 675 -7.44 0.43 28.01
C LEU A 675 -6.38 -0.31 28.82
N SER A 676 -6.67 -1.55 29.19
CA SER A 676 -5.75 -2.37 29.96
C SER A 676 -4.65 -3.05 29.12
N GLY A 677 -4.85 -3.15 27.79
CA GLY A 677 -3.93 -3.80 26.86
C GLY A 677 -3.96 -5.33 26.96
N ASP A 678 -5.05 -5.93 27.48
CA ASP A 678 -5.17 -7.38 27.65
C ASP A 678 -5.99 -8.07 26.55
N GLY A 679 -6.38 -7.34 25.51
CA GLY A 679 -7.16 -7.81 24.37
C GLY A 679 -8.66 -7.90 24.65
N ARG A 680 -9.14 -7.32 25.76
CA ARG A 680 -10.56 -7.36 26.15
C ARG A 680 -11.13 -5.96 26.32
N ALA A 681 -12.41 -5.82 26.02
CA ALA A 681 -13.08 -4.54 26.16
C ALA A 681 -13.29 -4.15 27.62
N ASP A 682 -12.85 -2.97 28.01
CA ASP A 682 -12.93 -2.39 29.33
C ASP A 682 -14.06 -1.34 29.45
N LEU A 683 -14.31 -0.89 30.68
CA LEU A 683 -15.28 0.14 31.01
C LEU A 683 -14.61 1.26 31.82
N VAL A 684 -14.70 2.49 31.32
CA VAL A 684 -14.23 3.69 32.04
C VAL A 684 -15.44 4.47 32.57
N SER A 685 -15.41 4.82 33.85
CA SER A 685 -16.47 5.55 34.53
C SER A 685 -15.92 6.78 35.23
N LEU A 686 -16.65 7.89 35.18
CA LEU A 686 -16.38 9.09 35.97
C LEU A 686 -17.33 9.18 37.14
N ASP A 687 -16.80 9.31 38.37
CA ASP A 687 -17.61 9.54 39.55
C ASP A 687 -17.98 11.01 39.77
N LYS A 688 -18.81 11.25 40.76
CA LYS A 688 -19.28 12.61 41.13
C LYS A 688 -18.14 13.50 41.65
N ASP A 689 -17.11 12.87 42.22
CA ASP A 689 -15.96 13.56 42.80
C ASP A 689 -14.90 13.92 41.78
N GLY A 690 -15.14 13.64 40.48
CA GLY A 690 -14.18 13.91 39.39
C GLY A 690 -13.02 12.94 39.34
N ARG A 691 -13.26 11.66 39.70
CA ARG A 691 -12.28 10.58 39.54
C ARG A 691 -12.67 9.68 38.40
N ALA A 692 -11.70 9.17 37.66
CA ALA A 692 -11.89 8.17 36.63
C ALA A 692 -11.56 6.76 37.15
N TRP A 693 -12.41 5.82 36.84
CA TRP A 693 -12.33 4.42 37.27
C TRP A 693 -12.33 3.48 36.07
N LEU A 694 -11.45 2.50 36.09
CA LEU A 694 -11.37 1.43 35.10
C LEU A 694 -11.91 0.13 35.70
N ASN A 695 -12.88 -0.48 35.04
CA ASN A 695 -13.30 -1.87 35.26
C ASN A 695 -12.80 -2.70 34.06
N ARG A 696 -11.87 -3.63 34.32
CA ARG A 696 -11.34 -4.50 33.28
C ARG A 696 -12.34 -5.56 32.88
N GLY A 697 -12.47 -5.79 31.57
CA GLY A 697 -13.29 -6.87 31.05
C GLY A 697 -12.73 -8.25 31.44
N ASN A 698 -13.60 -9.20 31.74
CA ASN A 698 -13.22 -10.57 32.08
C ASN A 698 -13.25 -11.54 30.89
N GLY A 699 -13.65 -11.05 29.68
CA GLY A 699 -13.81 -11.88 28.48
C GLY A 699 -14.97 -12.89 28.55
N GLN A 700 -15.78 -12.85 29.63
CA GLN A 700 -16.94 -13.72 29.83
C GLN A 700 -18.27 -12.92 29.96
N GLY A 701 -18.23 -11.66 29.52
CA GLY A 701 -19.37 -10.75 29.49
C GLY A 701 -19.60 -9.96 30.74
N GLY A 702 -18.62 -9.83 31.61
CA GLY A 702 -18.65 -9.03 32.84
C GLY A 702 -17.29 -8.32 33.06
N PHE A 703 -17.15 -7.73 34.24
CA PHE A 703 -15.97 -6.90 34.57
C PHE A 703 -15.41 -7.29 35.94
N GLY A 704 -14.13 -7.06 36.12
CA GLY A 704 -13.43 -7.16 37.39
C GLY A 704 -13.66 -5.94 38.31
N SER A 705 -12.99 -5.95 39.46
CA SER A 705 -13.02 -4.85 40.41
C SER A 705 -12.41 -3.57 39.76
N ARG A 706 -12.97 -2.39 40.11
CA ARG A 706 -12.51 -1.13 39.59
C ARG A 706 -11.15 -0.72 40.15
N SER A 707 -10.36 -0.07 39.35
CA SER A 707 -9.13 0.63 39.75
C SER A 707 -9.17 2.10 39.31
N GLN A 708 -8.58 3.01 40.08
CA GLN A 708 -8.56 4.43 39.71
C GLN A 708 -7.49 4.65 38.66
N VAL A 709 -7.88 5.33 37.56
CA VAL A 709 -6.98 5.73 36.43
C VAL A 709 -6.97 7.25 36.28
N GLY A 710 -5.99 7.78 35.53
CA GLY A 710 -5.91 9.21 35.25
C GLY A 710 -5.87 10.11 36.49
N ARG A 711 -5.15 9.70 37.52
CA ARG A 711 -5.09 10.38 38.85
C ARG A 711 -4.56 11.81 38.79
N SER A 712 -3.80 12.16 37.77
CA SER A 712 -3.26 13.50 37.55
C SER A 712 -4.26 14.48 36.94
N THR A 713 -5.43 14.00 36.51
CA THR A 713 -6.47 14.82 35.87
C THR A 713 -7.66 15.00 36.80
N ASN A 714 -8.12 16.22 36.95
CA ASN A 714 -9.40 16.51 37.57
C ASN A 714 -10.52 16.36 36.52
N TRP A 715 -11.33 15.32 36.66
CA TRP A 715 -12.39 14.98 35.71
C TRP A 715 -13.72 15.65 35.99
N SER A 716 -13.82 16.56 37.00
CA SER A 716 -15.10 17.13 37.45
C SER A 716 -15.84 17.89 36.36
N GLY A 717 -15.12 18.64 35.50
CA GLY A 717 -15.68 19.41 34.38
C GLY A 717 -15.70 18.65 33.04
N ILE A 718 -15.24 17.40 32.99
CA ILE A 718 -15.02 16.66 31.75
C ILE A 718 -16.20 15.68 31.51
N ARG A 719 -16.65 15.61 30.26
CA ARG A 719 -17.54 14.57 29.72
C ARG A 719 -16.72 13.62 28.86
N ILE A 720 -16.91 12.32 28.98
CA ILE A 720 -16.20 11.31 28.21
C ILE A 720 -17.07 10.65 27.15
N SER A 721 -16.45 10.31 26.00
CA SER A 721 -17.10 9.62 24.90
C SER A 721 -16.14 8.67 24.18
#